data_04500fabd8c8f9e234cd280878b5d4b0
#
_entry.id   04500fabd8c8f9e234cd280878b5d4b0
#
_cell.length_a   1.000
_cell.length_b   1.000
_cell.length_c   1.000
_cell.angle_alpha   90.00
_cell.angle_beta   90.00
_cell.angle_gamma   90.00
#
_symmetry.space_group_name_H-M   'P 1'
#
loop_
_entity.id
_entity.type
_entity.pdbx_description
1 polymer ?
#
loop_
_entity_poly.entity_id
_entity_poly.type
_entity_poly.pdbx_seq_one_letter_code
_entity_poly.pdbx_strand_id
1 'polypeptide(L)'
;MGKMTTDPTKFYIFDEQKFVKELSRGNTIQVYKNAIQKAEFSLEEKFKNEEKTADLLKAKTSFIDIILKYAWGQFEWDKKISLLADDVYGRGELHPHSDIDLMILVSSNKINLYQKNIEAFLAFLWDIQLKIGHSVRSISDCVSAAKRDVTIATNIMETRTICGEDAIRNNMLKKTSPDRIWPLKLWPSNEFFKAKLLEQTNRHAKHGNTEYNLEPNVKEAPGGLRDIQTINWVAKRHFGANSLEELINDDFITPEEYLQLKRNQDFLWRVRYALHLIAGRPEERLLFDHQRKIAKLFGYKDGEKRMGVEQFMQDYYQVVLSVRELTDTLLQCLSELIFQNKKSGEKIKLNQRFVVNNGYIETTNYHVFDKDPSALLEVFCLTAENNKIVGIRATTIRQIRRYRKLIDESFRSSPDNKLLFLRLLRSPYNMTTQLQRMTRYGILGRYLPEFGAIIGQTQHDLFHQYPVDAHTLQLIKNMRNFDKPEEAHRYPTTAYVYKNLPKPELAFIAGLYHDIGKGRGGDHSVLGAVDAAEFCVRHYMSKTESELVAWLVENHLLMSSTSQRSDISDPDVIHKFAKIIGSQIKLDYLVVLTVADIIATNPDLWNDWKASLMRKLYNETKKALNRGLENPESREQWVKNTKDEAIKNINESSKITVEKIWAGLDDDFFLRENANDIVRYTEAILKNNKENKPIILIKDKGLGAPIATQIFIGTNGLYKVFPIIASTLDKLQLKILDASLHTTISSSLNKQIKETTFDIFYVVNQDDKPFGENIKIVSQIKNTLNEAFRNPEQTILYSSRRIPQDLKQFSTTTNVVISTDLPKLSTTLEVITPDRPGLLLCLGQIFMEFKLQLISAKISTLGERVEDVFHVVDANYKPLSDHFVCSQLAQAICDELDARVMKEIEGAPLQKMSLWN
;
A
#
# COMPACT_ATOMS: atom_id res chain seq x y z
N MET A 1 -33.57 40.17 -31.46
CA MET A 1 -33.80 40.50 -30.05
C MET A 1 -34.47 39.31 -29.35
N GLY A 2 -33.66 38.32 -28.93
CA GLY A 2 -34.16 37.18 -28.14
C GLY A 2 -34.00 37.48 -26.68
N LYS A 3 -35.07 37.42 -25.91
CA LYS A 3 -35.06 37.56 -24.45
C LYS A 3 -34.21 36.45 -23.84
N MET A 4 -33.03 36.80 -23.34
CA MET A 4 -32.28 35.94 -22.41
C MET A 4 -33.12 35.86 -21.11
N THR A 5 -33.68 34.69 -20.85
CA THR A 5 -34.21 34.34 -19.55
C THR A 5 -33.06 34.31 -18.55
N THR A 6 -33.01 35.29 -17.67
CA THR A 6 -32.07 35.32 -16.54
C THR A 6 -32.51 34.24 -15.54
N ASP A 7 -31.71 33.20 -15.46
CA ASP A 7 -31.79 32.18 -14.42
C ASP A 7 -31.44 32.84 -13.06
N PRO A 8 -32.30 32.85 -12.06
CA PRO A 8 -32.05 33.48 -10.76
C PRO A 8 -31.02 32.74 -9.89
N THR A 9 -30.45 31.63 -10.34
CA THR A 9 -29.45 30.82 -9.62
C THR A 9 -28.01 31.11 -10.04
N LYS A 10 -27.73 32.21 -10.76
CA LYS A 10 -26.32 32.54 -11.12
C LYS A 10 -25.54 32.90 -9.89
N PHE A 11 -24.62 32.03 -9.53
CA PHE A 11 -23.60 32.23 -8.51
C PHE A 11 -22.83 33.52 -8.76
N TYR A 12 -23.10 34.56 -7.97
CA TYR A 12 -22.46 35.87 -8.12
C TYR A 12 -21.10 35.85 -7.44
N ILE A 13 -20.02 35.49 -8.18
CA ILE A 13 -18.63 35.53 -7.69
C ILE A 13 -17.88 36.76 -8.18
N PHE A 14 -18.45 37.51 -9.15
CA PHE A 14 -17.80 38.63 -9.84
C PHE A 14 -18.79 39.65 -10.31
N ASP A 15 -18.53 40.94 -9.99
CA ASP A 15 -19.30 42.08 -10.42
C ASP A 15 -18.64 42.70 -11.66
N GLU A 16 -19.11 42.33 -12.84
CA GLU A 16 -18.59 42.76 -14.13
C GLU A 16 -18.78 44.29 -14.32
N GLN A 17 -19.90 44.85 -13.88
CA GLN A 17 -20.14 46.28 -14.02
C GLN A 17 -19.19 47.11 -13.17
N LYS A 18 -18.93 46.67 -11.94
CA LYS A 18 -17.96 47.29 -11.05
C LYS A 18 -16.53 47.17 -11.63
N PHE A 19 -16.17 46.00 -12.15
CA PHE A 19 -14.86 45.79 -12.78
C PHE A 19 -14.63 46.72 -13.95
N VAL A 20 -15.57 46.86 -14.87
CA VAL A 20 -15.47 47.78 -16.01
C VAL A 20 -15.32 49.23 -15.53
N LYS A 21 -16.07 49.63 -14.50
CA LYS A 21 -15.97 50.98 -13.91
C LYS A 21 -14.60 51.21 -13.23
N GLU A 22 -14.03 50.19 -12.60
CA GLU A 22 -12.69 50.29 -12.00
C GLU A 22 -11.59 50.36 -13.09
N LEU A 23 -11.73 49.59 -14.18
CA LEU A 23 -10.80 49.63 -15.33
C LEU A 23 -10.70 51.03 -15.96
N SER A 24 -11.80 51.79 -15.99
CA SER A 24 -11.80 53.14 -16.55
C SER A 24 -11.14 54.19 -15.64
N ARG A 25 -10.82 53.92 -14.40
CA ARG A 25 -10.38 54.86 -13.37
C ARG A 25 -9.00 54.61 -12.78
N GLY A 26 -8.40 53.41 -13.00
CA GLY A 26 -7.24 52.98 -12.22
C GLY A 26 -6.13 52.30 -13.01
N ASN A 27 -5.15 51.77 -12.26
CA ASN A 27 -4.09 50.93 -12.79
C ASN A 27 -4.68 49.61 -13.24
N THR A 28 -4.73 49.37 -14.54
CA THR A 28 -5.31 48.22 -15.21
C THR A 28 -4.84 46.89 -14.60
N ILE A 29 -3.55 46.69 -14.43
CA ILE A 29 -2.98 45.44 -13.88
C ILE A 29 -3.50 45.17 -12.46
N GLN A 30 -3.52 46.22 -11.60
CA GLN A 30 -3.97 46.03 -10.21
C GLN A 30 -5.45 45.73 -10.12
N VAL A 31 -6.27 46.30 -11.01
CA VAL A 31 -7.71 46.01 -11.06
C VAL A 31 -7.97 44.55 -11.41
N TYR A 32 -7.24 43.98 -12.38
CA TYR A 32 -7.32 42.56 -12.71
C TYR A 32 -6.88 41.68 -11.55
N LYS A 33 -5.75 41.97 -10.91
CA LYS A 33 -5.26 41.18 -9.74
C LYS A 33 -6.28 41.16 -8.62
N ASN A 34 -6.85 42.30 -8.28
CA ASN A 34 -7.88 42.41 -7.23
C ASN A 34 -9.15 41.62 -7.57
N ALA A 35 -9.57 41.63 -8.84
CA ALA A 35 -10.72 40.92 -9.32
C ALA A 35 -10.49 39.40 -9.21
N ILE A 36 -9.31 38.90 -9.62
CA ILE A 36 -8.92 37.49 -9.55
C ILE A 36 -8.90 37.03 -8.09
N GLN A 37 -8.22 37.77 -7.20
CA GLN A 37 -8.15 37.40 -5.77
C GLN A 37 -9.50 37.36 -5.09
N LYS A 38 -10.39 38.34 -5.38
CA LYS A 38 -11.76 38.33 -4.83
C LYS A 38 -12.59 37.17 -5.32
N ALA A 39 -12.49 36.82 -6.60
CA ALA A 39 -13.20 35.68 -7.17
C ALA A 39 -12.70 34.35 -6.59
N GLU A 40 -11.39 34.17 -6.43
CA GLU A 40 -10.80 32.99 -5.80
C GLU A 40 -11.26 32.84 -4.34
N PHE A 41 -11.20 33.91 -3.55
CA PHE A 41 -11.70 33.93 -2.18
C PHE A 41 -13.19 33.56 -2.10
N SER A 42 -14.02 34.16 -2.97
CA SER A 42 -15.45 33.86 -3.02
C SER A 42 -15.74 32.41 -3.36
N LEU A 43 -14.97 31.81 -4.29
CA LEU A 43 -15.10 30.41 -4.66
C LEU A 43 -14.70 29.47 -3.52
N GLU A 44 -13.64 29.80 -2.77
CA GLU A 44 -13.18 29.05 -1.61
C GLU A 44 -14.25 29.03 -0.49
N GLU A 45 -14.81 30.21 -0.16
CA GLU A 45 -15.88 30.33 0.84
C GLU A 45 -17.13 29.56 0.44
N LYS A 46 -17.53 29.62 -0.83
CA LYS A 46 -18.65 28.87 -1.37
C LYS A 46 -18.42 27.36 -1.28
N PHE A 47 -17.20 26.90 -1.56
CA PHE A 47 -16.84 25.49 -1.40
C PHE A 47 -16.92 25.03 0.06
N LYS A 48 -16.44 25.83 1.02
CA LYS A 48 -16.57 25.55 2.46
C LYS A 48 -18.04 25.52 2.93
N ASN A 49 -18.91 26.27 2.27
CA ASN A 49 -20.35 26.24 2.50
C ASN A 49 -21.08 25.13 1.73
N GLU A 50 -20.36 24.12 1.26
CA GLU A 50 -20.88 22.91 0.62
C GLU A 50 -21.65 23.14 -0.70
N GLU A 51 -21.40 24.25 -1.40
CA GLU A 51 -21.98 24.46 -2.72
C GLU A 51 -21.47 23.41 -3.73
N LYS A 52 -22.30 23.06 -4.70
CA LYS A 52 -22.00 22.00 -5.68
C LYS A 52 -20.71 22.32 -6.47
N THR A 53 -19.72 21.43 -6.40
CA THR A 53 -18.43 21.62 -7.06
C THR A 53 -18.57 21.85 -8.57
N ALA A 54 -19.47 21.15 -9.24
CA ALA A 54 -19.73 21.35 -10.68
C ALA A 54 -20.12 22.81 -11.01
N ASP A 55 -20.89 23.47 -10.15
CA ASP A 55 -21.30 24.86 -10.35
C ASP A 55 -20.14 25.82 -10.06
N LEU A 56 -19.30 25.53 -9.06
CA LEU A 56 -18.07 26.28 -8.78
C LEU A 56 -17.06 26.24 -9.94
N LEU A 57 -16.89 25.05 -10.56
CA LEU A 57 -16.02 24.88 -11.74
C LEU A 57 -16.53 25.72 -12.92
N LYS A 58 -17.85 25.68 -13.17
CA LYS A 58 -18.48 26.52 -14.21
C LYS A 58 -18.35 28.01 -13.92
N ALA A 59 -18.57 28.43 -12.67
CA ALA A 59 -18.45 29.82 -12.25
C ALA A 59 -17.01 30.33 -12.44
N LYS A 60 -15.99 29.56 -12.02
CA LYS A 60 -14.57 29.88 -12.25
C LYS A 60 -14.28 29.99 -13.73
N THR A 61 -14.70 29.01 -14.54
CA THR A 61 -14.50 29.02 -16.00
C THR A 61 -15.11 30.25 -16.64
N SER A 62 -16.37 30.58 -16.32
CA SER A 62 -17.05 31.77 -16.83
C SER A 62 -16.38 33.07 -16.41
N PHE A 63 -15.90 33.14 -15.18
CA PHE A 63 -15.14 34.28 -14.68
C PHE A 63 -13.84 34.47 -15.49
N ILE A 64 -13.07 33.41 -15.69
CA ILE A 64 -11.81 33.47 -16.48
C ILE A 64 -12.11 33.84 -17.93
N ASP A 65 -13.21 33.34 -18.52
CA ASP A 65 -13.66 33.74 -19.84
C ASP A 65 -13.88 35.26 -19.94
N ILE A 66 -14.52 35.86 -18.93
CA ILE A 66 -14.77 37.31 -18.88
C ILE A 66 -13.44 38.07 -18.77
N ILE A 67 -12.56 37.67 -17.86
CA ILE A 67 -11.23 38.25 -17.66
C ILE A 67 -10.44 38.24 -18.97
N LEU A 68 -10.41 37.08 -19.66
CA LEU A 68 -9.69 36.95 -20.94
C LEU A 68 -10.30 37.77 -22.06
N LYS A 69 -11.66 37.90 -22.12
CA LYS A 69 -12.32 38.76 -23.10
C LYS A 69 -11.93 40.23 -22.95
N TYR A 70 -11.90 40.72 -21.72
CA TYR A 70 -11.47 42.07 -21.46
C TYR A 70 -9.96 42.29 -21.72
N ALA A 71 -9.13 41.31 -21.39
CA ALA A 71 -7.70 41.35 -21.69
C ALA A 71 -7.41 41.33 -23.20
N TRP A 72 -8.10 40.44 -23.94
CA TRP A 72 -8.01 40.34 -25.39
C TRP A 72 -8.43 41.66 -26.07
N GLY A 73 -9.50 42.30 -25.58
CA GLY A 73 -10.03 43.56 -26.10
C GLY A 73 -9.11 44.78 -25.93
N GLN A 74 -8.00 44.68 -25.19
CA GLN A 74 -7.00 45.76 -25.08
C GLN A 74 -6.05 45.80 -26.28
N PHE A 75 -6.11 44.81 -27.17
CA PHE A 75 -5.25 44.68 -28.34
C PHE A 75 -6.07 44.69 -29.63
N GLU A 76 -5.49 45.15 -30.72
CA GLU A 76 -6.13 45.08 -32.04
C GLU A 76 -5.88 43.71 -32.68
N TRP A 77 -6.94 42.99 -33.00
CA TRP A 77 -6.88 41.68 -33.63
C TRP A 77 -7.57 41.65 -34.99
N ASP A 78 -6.94 40.93 -35.94
CA ASP A 78 -7.57 40.61 -37.24
C ASP A 78 -8.63 39.48 -37.01
N LYS A 79 -9.67 39.48 -37.84
CA LYS A 79 -10.69 38.42 -37.92
C LYS A 79 -10.11 37.03 -38.25
N LYS A 80 -8.81 36.94 -38.58
CA LYS A 80 -8.11 35.68 -38.91
C LYS A 80 -7.47 34.99 -37.72
N ILE A 81 -7.64 35.52 -36.51
CA ILE A 81 -7.05 35.03 -35.28
C ILE A 81 -8.15 34.83 -34.23
N SER A 82 -8.08 33.75 -33.48
CA SER A 82 -9.01 33.44 -32.39
C SER A 82 -8.24 32.92 -31.18
N LEU A 83 -8.73 33.26 -29.97
CA LEU A 83 -8.30 32.69 -28.69
C LEU A 83 -9.23 31.55 -28.33
N LEU A 84 -8.66 30.38 -28.12
CA LEU A 84 -9.37 29.16 -27.71
C LEU A 84 -8.95 28.73 -26.32
N ALA A 85 -9.89 28.21 -25.53
CA ALA A 85 -9.63 27.41 -24.37
C ALA A 85 -9.32 25.96 -24.82
N ASP A 86 -8.33 25.34 -24.18
CA ASP A 86 -7.85 23.99 -24.50
C ASP A 86 -7.91 23.09 -23.29
N ASP A 87 -7.84 21.76 -23.44
CA ASP A 87 -7.82 20.71 -22.41
C ASP A 87 -8.87 20.93 -21.28
N VAL A 88 -8.42 20.98 -20.02
CA VAL A 88 -9.27 21.14 -18.81
C VAL A 88 -10.10 22.41 -18.90
N TYR A 89 -9.50 23.49 -19.38
CA TYR A 89 -10.19 24.77 -19.56
C TYR A 89 -11.19 24.73 -20.72
N GLY A 90 -10.86 24.03 -21.78
CA GLY A 90 -11.78 23.77 -22.91
C GLY A 90 -13.06 23.04 -22.48
N ARG A 91 -12.95 22.07 -21.56
CA ARG A 91 -14.09 21.35 -20.97
C ARG A 91 -14.87 22.14 -19.92
N GLY A 92 -14.35 23.26 -19.45
CA GLY A 92 -15.00 24.02 -18.38
C GLY A 92 -14.80 23.46 -16.98
N GLU A 93 -13.71 22.72 -16.74
CA GLU A 93 -13.42 21.99 -15.51
C GLU A 93 -12.28 22.62 -14.68
N LEU A 94 -12.15 23.95 -14.66
CA LEU A 94 -11.07 24.66 -13.96
C LEU A 94 -11.15 24.50 -12.43
N HIS A 95 -10.30 23.65 -11.86
CA HIS A 95 -10.11 23.54 -10.41
C HIS A 95 -9.28 24.73 -9.86
N PRO A 96 -9.20 24.94 -8.53
CA PRO A 96 -8.58 26.13 -7.93
C PRO A 96 -7.21 26.50 -8.50
N HIS A 97 -6.30 25.56 -8.61
CA HIS A 97 -4.92 25.81 -9.08
C HIS A 97 -4.61 25.18 -10.44
N SER A 98 -5.64 24.79 -11.23
CA SER A 98 -5.44 24.27 -12.59
C SER A 98 -4.83 25.35 -13.49
N ASP A 99 -3.93 24.93 -14.38
CA ASP A 99 -3.42 25.80 -15.43
C ASP A 99 -4.54 26.19 -16.39
N ILE A 100 -4.44 27.40 -16.94
CA ILE A 100 -5.38 27.93 -17.94
C ILE A 100 -4.73 27.70 -19.31
N ASP A 101 -5.11 26.59 -19.95
CA ASP A 101 -4.53 26.22 -21.25
C ASP A 101 -5.20 26.98 -22.39
N LEU A 102 -4.40 27.74 -23.12
CA LEU A 102 -4.82 28.63 -24.18
C LEU A 102 -4.20 28.22 -25.52
N MET A 103 -4.99 28.22 -26.56
CA MET A 103 -4.50 28.11 -27.93
C MET A 103 -4.86 29.39 -28.73
N ILE A 104 -3.83 30.07 -29.22
CA ILE A 104 -4.02 31.16 -30.17
C ILE A 104 -3.99 30.56 -31.58
N LEU A 105 -5.16 30.50 -32.23
CA LEU A 105 -5.34 29.85 -33.52
C LEU A 105 -5.38 30.89 -34.64
N VAL A 106 -4.50 30.71 -35.63
CA VAL A 106 -4.41 31.59 -36.81
C VAL A 106 -4.92 30.81 -38.05
N SER A 107 -5.77 31.43 -38.85
CA SER A 107 -6.37 30.81 -40.05
C SER A 107 -5.36 30.53 -41.18
N SER A 108 -4.20 31.16 -41.18
CA SER A 108 -3.13 31.02 -42.20
C SER A 108 -1.76 30.80 -41.55
N ASN A 109 -0.77 30.35 -42.34
CA ASN A 109 0.60 30.11 -41.83
C ASN A 109 1.40 31.38 -41.57
N LYS A 110 0.79 32.57 -41.68
CA LYS A 110 1.44 33.85 -41.46
C LYS A 110 1.37 34.32 -39.99
N ILE A 111 1.77 33.46 -39.06
CA ILE A 111 1.76 33.74 -37.61
C ILE A 111 2.58 34.97 -37.28
N ASN A 112 3.72 35.14 -37.95
CA ASN A 112 4.66 36.27 -37.72
C ASN A 112 3.99 37.67 -37.84
N LEU A 113 2.89 37.79 -38.59
CA LEU A 113 2.16 39.05 -38.69
C LEU A 113 1.55 39.49 -37.35
N TYR A 114 1.27 38.58 -36.46
CA TYR A 114 0.60 38.84 -35.19
C TYR A 114 1.56 38.72 -34.00
N GLN A 115 2.82 38.39 -34.23
CA GLN A 115 3.80 38.07 -33.21
C GLN A 115 3.88 39.13 -32.10
N LYS A 116 3.97 40.38 -32.46
CA LYS A 116 4.07 41.50 -31.50
C LYS A 116 2.86 41.59 -30.57
N ASN A 117 1.65 41.45 -31.13
CA ASN A 117 0.42 41.52 -30.33
C ASN A 117 0.26 40.27 -29.45
N ILE A 118 0.66 39.10 -29.96
CA ILE A 118 0.63 37.84 -29.20
C ILE A 118 1.58 37.92 -28.00
N GLU A 119 2.82 38.38 -28.21
CA GLU A 119 3.80 38.53 -27.13
C GLU A 119 3.33 39.55 -26.07
N ALA A 120 2.79 40.68 -26.50
CA ALA A 120 2.27 41.71 -25.59
C ALA A 120 1.04 41.21 -24.80
N PHE A 121 0.14 40.43 -25.42
CA PHE A 121 -1.01 39.82 -24.75
C PHE A 121 -0.57 38.80 -23.73
N LEU A 122 0.36 37.90 -24.06
CA LEU A 122 0.85 36.88 -23.13
C LEU A 122 1.61 37.54 -21.96
N ALA A 123 2.43 38.56 -22.20
CA ALA A 123 3.08 39.31 -21.14
C ALA A 123 2.06 39.97 -20.19
N PHE A 124 1.00 40.57 -20.75
CA PHE A 124 -0.09 41.11 -19.94
C PHE A 124 -0.77 40.07 -19.06
N LEU A 125 -1.04 38.84 -19.57
CA LEU A 125 -1.62 37.75 -18.78
C LEU A 125 -0.71 37.35 -17.60
N TRP A 126 0.61 37.30 -17.81
CA TRP A 126 1.58 37.05 -16.72
C TRP A 126 1.64 38.21 -15.72
N ASP A 127 1.57 39.46 -16.18
CA ASP A 127 1.56 40.64 -15.32
C ASP A 127 0.35 40.66 -14.38
N ILE A 128 -0.81 40.18 -14.83
CA ILE A 128 -2.01 40.01 -13.98
C ILE A 128 -1.99 38.73 -13.17
N GLN A 129 -0.89 37.94 -13.17
CA GLN A 129 -0.64 36.73 -12.40
C GLN A 129 -1.54 35.53 -12.77
N LEU A 130 -2.04 35.44 -13.99
CA LEU A 130 -2.68 34.22 -14.47
C LEU A 130 -1.63 33.16 -14.80
N LYS A 131 -1.82 31.98 -14.26
CA LYS A 131 -1.02 30.78 -14.60
C LYS A 131 -1.54 30.21 -15.91
N ILE A 132 -0.90 30.55 -17.02
CA ILE A 132 -1.30 30.12 -18.35
C ILE A 132 -0.34 29.10 -18.95
N GLY A 133 -0.89 28.00 -19.50
CA GLY A 133 -0.27 27.22 -20.55
C GLY A 133 -0.67 27.82 -21.91
N HIS A 134 0.24 27.96 -22.88
CA HIS A 134 -0.15 28.53 -24.15
C HIS A 134 0.49 27.85 -25.36
N SER A 135 -0.23 27.84 -26.47
CA SER A 135 0.28 27.45 -27.78
C SER A 135 -0.20 28.39 -28.84
N VAL A 136 0.64 28.67 -29.86
CA VAL A 136 0.29 29.47 -31.04
C VAL A 136 0.42 28.61 -32.26
N ARG A 137 -0.66 28.41 -32.98
CA ARG A 137 -0.71 27.43 -34.08
C ARG A 137 -1.52 27.94 -35.25
N SER A 138 -1.06 27.63 -36.46
CA SER A 138 -1.94 27.65 -37.64
C SER A 138 -2.82 26.42 -37.71
N ILE A 139 -3.86 26.45 -38.52
CA ILE A 139 -4.71 25.25 -38.76
C ILE A 139 -3.86 24.11 -39.35
N SER A 140 -2.86 24.37 -40.18
CA SER A 140 -1.96 23.37 -40.74
C SER A 140 -1.07 22.74 -39.67
N ASP A 141 -0.61 23.53 -38.70
CA ASP A 141 0.20 23.04 -37.57
C ASP A 141 -0.64 22.11 -36.67
N CYS A 142 -1.89 22.49 -36.41
CA CYS A 142 -2.82 21.64 -35.67
C CYS A 142 -3.02 20.27 -36.35
N VAL A 143 -3.24 20.25 -37.66
CA VAL A 143 -3.40 19.00 -38.45
C VAL A 143 -2.10 18.17 -38.41
N SER A 144 -0.94 18.80 -38.59
CA SER A 144 0.36 18.11 -38.59
C SER A 144 0.73 17.55 -37.23
N ALA A 145 0.45 18.29 -36.18
CA ALA A 145 0.70 17.87 -34.79
C ALA A 145 -0.29 16.75 -34.35
N ALA A 146 -1.58 16.91 -34.62
CA ALA A 146 -2.59 15.89 -34.33
C ALA A 146 -2.34 14.56 -35.05
N LYS A 147 -1.75 14.58 -36.24
CA LYS A 147 -1.38 13.38 -36.99
C LYS A 147 -0.31 12.56 -36.28
N ARG A 148 0.61 13.22 -35.57
CA ARG A 148 1.74 12.58 -34.90
C ARG A 148 1.43 12.13 -33.49
N ASP A 149 0.49 12.81 -32.81
CA ASP A 149 0.21 12.58 -31.40
C ASP A 149 -1.31 12.56 -31.13
N VAL A 150 -1.79 11.45 -30.63
CA VAL A 150 -3.20 11.24 -30.25
C VAL A 150 -3.64 12.18 -29.11
N THR A 151 -2.72 12.59 -28.23
CA THR A 151 -2.99 13.54 -27.14
C THR A 151 -3.35 14.91 -27.71
N ILE A 152 -2.59 15.38 -28.71
CA ILE A 152 -2.87 16.65 -29.39
C ILE A 152 -4.22 16.55 -30.15
N ALA A 153 -4.48 15.42 -30.82
CA ALA A 153 -5.76 15.20 -31.46
C ALA A 153 -6.93 15.25 -30.44
N THR A 154 -6.71 14.72 -29.24
CA THR A 154 -7.69 14.76 -28.14
C THR A 154 -7.93 16.20 -27.66
N ASN A 155 -6.87 16.95 -27.39
CA ASN A 155 -6.98 18.35 -26.93
C ASN A 155 -7.73 19.21 -27.94
N ILE A 156 -7.43 19.08 -29.24
CA ILE A 156 -8.16 19.79 -30.30
C ILE A 156 -9.68 19.52 -30.25
N MET A 157 -10.09 18.29 -29.92
CA MET A 157 -11.52 17.96 -29.79
C MET A 157 -12.20 18.66 -28.61
N GLU A 158 -11.45 19.07 -27.61
CA GLU A 158 -11.93 19.72 -26.38
C GLU A 158 -11.89 21.26 -26.46
N THR A 159 -11.38 21.82 -27.56
CA THR A 159 -11.26 23.28 -27.71
C THR A 159 -12.60 24.00 -27.70
N ARG A 160 -12.65 25.21 -27.15
CA ARG A 160 -13.78 26.12 -27.08
C ARG A 160 -13.31 27.54 -27.41
N THR A 161 -14.04 28.27 -28.26
CA THR A 161 -13.70 29.67 -28.60
C THR A 161 -14.02 30.60 -27.43
N ILE A 162 -13.04 31.41 -27.01
CA ILE A 162 -13.21 32.47 -26.01
C ILE A 162 -13.40 33.83 -26.73
N CYS A 163 -12.53 34.16 -27.68
CA CYS A 163 -12.55 35.38 -28.47
C CYS A 163 -12.23 35.10 -29.94
N GLY A 164 -12.65 36.01 -30.81
CA GLY A 164 -12.48 35.87 -32.26
C GLY A 164 -13.56 35.09 -32.97
N GLU A 165 -13.32 34.70 -34.20
CA GLU A 165 -14.31 34.06 -35.08
C GLU A 165 -14.36 32.53 -34.83
N ASP A 166 -15.52 32.04 -34.47
CA ASP A 166 -15.78 30.62 -34.26
C ASP A 166 -15.57 29.78 -35.53
N ALA A 167 -15.74 30.41 -36.69
CA ALA A 167 -15.50 29.80 -38.01
C ALA A 167 -14.06 29.25 -38.15
N ILE A 168 -13.05 29.88 -37.52
CA ILE A 168 -11.65 29.42 -37.59
C ILE A 168 -11.50 28.08 -36.85
N ARG A 169 -12.05 28.00 -35.65
CA ARG A 169 -12.08 26.77 -34.84
C ARG A 169 -12.86 25.66 -35.57
N ASN A 170 -14.03 25.97 -36.10
CA ASN A 170 -14.83 25.00 -36.84
C ASN A 170 -14.10 24.48 -38.06
N ASN A 171 -13.35 25.30 -38.80
CA ASN A 171 -12.50 24.85 -39.92
C ASN A 171 -11.37 23.93 -39.43
N MET A 172 -10.73 24.21 -38.29
CA MET A 172 -9.74 23.33 -37.66
C MET A 172 -10.36 21.98 -37.31
N LEU A 173 -11.49 21.97 -36.57
CA LEU A 173 -12.20 20.73 -36.21
C LEU A 173 -12.58 19.91 -37.43
N LYS A 174 -13.11 20.56 -38.50
CA LYS A 174 -13.44 19.87 -39.76
C LYS A 174 -12.23 19.23 -40.41
N LYS A 175 -11.05 19.89 -40.35
CA LYS A 175 -9.79 19.35 -40.91
C LYS A 175 -9.15 18.27 -40.04
N THR A 176 -9.51 18.16 -38.80
CA THR A 176 -9.03 17.12 -37.85
C THR A 176 -10.08 16.03 -37.58
N SER A 177 -11.28 16.11 -38.22
CA SER A 177 -12.36 15.12 -38.07
C SER A 177 -11.94 13.74 -38.60
N PRO A 178 -12.50 12.65 -38.02
CA PRO A 178 -12.35 11.29 -38.53
C PRO A 178 -12.99 11.08 -39.92
N ASP A 179 -14.00 11.90 -40.29
CA ASP A 179 -14.74 11.81 -41.55
C ASP A 179 -14.06 12.52 -42.72
N ARG A 180 -12.90 13.05 -42.51
CA ARG A 180 -12.11 13.73 -43.51
C ARG A 180 -11.77 12.78 -44.67
N ILE A 181 -12.14 13.17 -45.88
CA ILE A 181 -11.95 12.35 -47.11
C ILE A 181 -10.56 12.58 -47.71
N TRP A 182 -10.00 13.82 -47.59
CA TRP A 182 -8.69 14.19 -48.15
C TRP A 182 -7.95 15.27 -47.33
N PRO A 183 -6.66 15.11 -47.12
CA PRO A 183 -5.87 13.89 -47.22
C PRO A 183 -6.30 12.88 -46.18
N LEU A 184 -5.92 11.61 -46.25
CA LEU A 184 -6.37 10.44 -45.46
C LEU A 184 -6.93 10.74 -44.05
N LYS A 185 -7.96 9.97 -43.66
CA LYS A 185 -8.60 10.04 -42.34
C LYS A 185 -7.55 10.23 -41.21
N LEU A 186 -7.78 11.21 -40.35
CA LEU A 186 -6.92 11.45 -39.20
C LEU A 186 -7.51 10.68 -38.02
N TRP A 187 -6.77 9.71 -37.49
CA TRP A 187 -7.21 8.86 -36.41
C TRP A 187 -8.63 8.27 -36.61
N PRO A 188 -8.81 7.31 -37.51
CA PRO A 188 -10.06 6.55 -37.58
C PRO A 188 -10.42 5.98 -36.22
N SER A 189 -11.73 5.77 -35.96
CA SER A 189 -12.22 5.35 -34.63
C SER A 189 -11.48 4.14 -34.04
N ASN A 190 -11.15 3.16 -34.89
CA ASN A 190 -10.42 1.96 -34.48
C ASN A 190 -8.95 2.23 -34.08
N GLU A 191 -8.26 3.12 -34.79
CA GLU A 191 -6.88 3.51 -34.45
C GLU A 191 -6.85 4.43 -33.23
N PHE A 192 -7.77 5.37 -33.15
CA PHE A 192 -7.92 6.25 -31.98
C PHE A 192 -8.21 5.45 -30.71
N PHE A 193 -9.13 4.49 -30.78
CA PHE A 193 -9.45 3.61 -29.67
C PHE A 193 -8.22 2.83 -29.18
N LYS A 194 -7.51 2.17 -30.12
CA LYS A 194 -6.28 1.42 -29.77
C LYS A 194 -5.22 2.31 -29.12
N ALA A 195 -5.00 3.52 -29.64
CA ALA A 195 -4.03 4.45 -29.10
C ALA A 195 -4.43 4.94 -27.70
N LYS A 196 -5.72 5.25 -27.49
CA LYS A 196 -6.21 5.68 -26.16
C LYS A 196 -6.21 4.54 -25.13
N LEU A 197 -6.48 3.30 -25.55
CA LEU A 197 -6.39 2.14 -24.68
C LEU A 197 -4.93 1.84 -24.27
N LEU A 198 -3.98 1.99 -25.21
CA LEU A 198 -2.55 1.86 -24.91
C LEU A 198 -2.07 2.96 -23.95
N GLU A 199 -2.51 4.22 -24.17
CA GLU A 199 -2.23 5.33 -23.27
C GLU A 199 -2.77 5.06 -21.86
N GLN A 200 -4.01 4.57 -21.74
CA GLN A 200 -4.62 4.18 -20.46
C GLN A 200 -3.82 3.06 -19.80
N THR A 201 -3.43 2.01 -20.53
CA THR A 201 -2.64 0.89 -20.00
C THR A 201 -1.29 1.36 -19.45
N ASN A 202 -0.58 2.21 -20.22
CA ASN A 202 0.71 2.77 -19.79
C ASN A 202 0.56 3.69 -18.57
N ARG A 203 -0.51 4.46 -18.52
CA ARG A 203 -0.83 5.34 -17.39
C ARG A 203 -1.15 4.52 -16.14
N HIS A 204 -1.99 3.50 -16.24
CA HIS A 204 -2.30 2.60 -15.13
C HIS A 204 -1.06 1.88 -14.61
N ALA A 205 -0.14 1.46 -15.50
CA ALA A 205 1.12 0.83 -15.10
C ALA A 205 2.00 1.73 -14.22
N LYS A 206 2.03 3.06 -14.50
CA LYS A 206 2.75 4.04 -13.66
C LYS A 206 2.18 4.17 -12.24
N HIS A 207 0.92 3.77 -12.05
CA HIS A 207 0.22 3.77 -10.77
C HIS A 207 0.00 2.35 -10.21
N GLY A 208 0.88 1.40 -10.57
CA GLY A 208 0.86 0.04 -10.06
C GLY A 208 -0.26 -0.85 -10.58
N ASN A 209 -1.00 -0.43 -11.61
CA ASN A 209 -2.19 -1.13 -12.17
C ASN A 209 -3.27 -1.44 -11.12
N THR A 210 -3.30 -0.69 -10.03
CA THR A 210 -4.26 -0.88 -8.94
C THR A 210 -5.05 0.39 -8.65
N GLU A 211 -6.31 0.22 -8.38
CA GLU A 211 -7.21 1.24 -7.84
C GLU A 211 -7.01 1.47 -6.33
N TYR A 212 -6.25 0.61 -5.66
CA TYR A 212 -6.14 0.52 -4.21
C TYR A 212 -4.85 1.12 -3.64
N ASN A 213 -4.21 2.05 -4.33
CA ASN A 213 -3.03 2.73 -3.80
C ASN A 213 -3.40 3.54 -2.54
N LEU A 214 -2.60 3.46 -1.49
CA LEU A 214 -2.84 4.19 -0.23
C LEU A 214 -2.84 5.71 -0.39
N GLU A 215 -1.98 6.21 -1.28
CA GLU A 215 -1.93 7.62 -1.68
C GLU A 215 -2.29 7.77 -3.16
N PRO A 216 -3.58 7.59 -3.51
CA PRO A 216 -3.99 7.52 -4.90
C PRO A 216 -3.91 8.87 -5.60
N ASN A 217 -3.62 8.84 -6.91
CA ASN A 217 -3.77 10.00 -7.77
C ASN A 217 -5.23 10.09 -8.27
N VAL A 218 -5.96 11.11 -7.82
CA VAL A 218 -7.39 11.30 -8.09
C VAL A 218 -7.70 11.44 -9.59
N LYS A 219 -6.74 11.94 -10.36
CA LYS A 219 -6.89 12.18 -11.80
C LYS A 219 -6.43 10.99 -12.63
N GLU A 220 -5.21 10.48 -12.40
CA GLU A 220 -4.49 9.60 -13.31
C GLU A 220 -4.54 8.10 -12.92
N ALA A 221 -4.80 7.76 -11.63
CA ALA A 221 -4.86 6.37 -11.21
C ALA A 221 -6.06 5.62 -11.82
N PRO A 222 -6.04 4.27 -11.85
CA PRO A 222 -7.18 3.48 -12.26
C PRO A 222 -8.46 3.86 -11.49
N GLY A 223 -9.55 4.09 -12.20
CA GLY A 223 -10.81 4.59 -11.62
C GLY A 223 -10.83 6.09 -11.33
N GLY A 224 -9.79 6.85 -11.71
CA GLY A 224 -9.73 8.31 -11.57
C GLY A 224 -10.45 9.06 -12.69
N LEU A 225 -10.42 10.40 -12.61
CA LEU A 225 -11.10 11.29 -13.56
C LEU A 225 -10.69 11.06 -15.02
N ARG A 226 -9.44 10.70 -15.29
CA ARG A 226 -8.92 10.45 -16.63
C ARG A 226 -9.57 9.24 -17.30
N ASP A 227 -10.01 8.25 -16.53
CA ASP A 227 -10.74 7.10 -17.09
C ASP A 227 -12.11 7.51 -17.62
N ILE A 228 -12.83 8.38 -16.89
CA ILE A 228 -14.09 8.97 -17.35
C ILE A 228 -13.87 9.79 -18.62
N GLN A 229 -12.81 10.60 -18.66
CA GLN A 229 -12.45 11.39 -19.83
C GLN A 229 -12.13 10.51 -21.05
N THR A 230 -11.46 9.38 -20.82
CA THR A 230 -11.12 8.43 -21.89
C THR A 230 -12.37 7.89 -22.60
N ILE A 231 -13.42 7.56 -21.85
CA ILE A 231 -14.71 7.15 -22.43
C ILE A 231 -15.30 8.27 -23.27
N ASN A 232 -15.35 9.50 -22.70
CA ASN A 232 -15.85 10.68 -23.40
C ASN A 232 -15.15 10.90 -24.74
N TRP A 233 -13.82 10.84 -24.76
CA TRP A 233 -13.05 11.07 -25.98
C TRP A 233 -13.25 10.00 -27.04
N VAL A 234 -13.27 8.72 -26.64
CA VAL A 234 -13.51 7.62 -27.60
C VAL A 234 -14.94 7.68 -28.12
N ALA A 235 -15.91 7.92 -27.26
CA ALA A 235 -17.31 8.04 -27.66
C ALA A 235 -17.52 9.25 -28.59
N LYS A 236 -17.00 10.42 -28.26
CA LYS A 236 -17.02 11.62 -29.10
C LYS A 236 -16.39 11.37 -30.46
N ARG A 237 -15.25 10.64 -30.48
CA ARG A 237 -14.57 10.31 -31.74
C ARG A 237 -15.34 9.33 -32.60
N HIS A 238 -16.04 8.36 -32.00
CA HIS A 238 -16.77 7.30 -32.72
C HIS A 238 -18.18 7.74 -33.19
N PHE A 239 -18.96 8.37 -32.30
CA PHE A 239 -20.34 8.76 -32.55
C PHE A 239 -20.48 10.21 -33.04
N GLY A 240 -19.48 11.06 -32.86
CA GLY A 240 -19.58 12.50 -33.10
C GLY A 240 -20.38 13.26 -32.04
N ALA A 241 -20.76 12.62 -30.94
CA ALA A 241 -21.56 13.19 -29.88
C ALA A 241 -20.76 14.27 -29.09
N ASN A 242 -21.46 15.31 -28.60
CA ASN A 242 -20.82 16.35 -27.80
C ASN A 242 -20.70 15.98 -26.31
N SER A 243 -21.56 15.10 -25.82
CA SER A 243 -21.60 14.61 -24.44
C SER A 243 -22.03 13.14 -24.37
N LEU A 244 -21.72 12.45 -23.24
CA LEU A 244 -22.25 11.11 -22.98
C LEU A 244 -23.78 11.09 -22.79
N GLU A 245 -24.37 12.21 -22.43
CA GLU A 245 -25.81 12.34 -22.26
C GLU A 245 -26.56 12.13 -23.58
N GLU A 246 -26.01 12.66 -24.69
CA GLU A 246 -26.57 12.47 -26.02
C GLU A 246 -26.62 10.98 -26.43
N LEU A 247 -25.65 10.18 -25.92
CA LEU A 247 -25.50 8.75 -26.23
C LEU A 247 -26.46 7.83 -25.46
N ILE A 248 -27.29 8.39 -24.56
CA ILE A 248 -28.40 7.66 -23.94
C ILE A 248 -29.44 7.31 -25.03
N ASN A 249 -29.67 8.24 -25.95
CA ASN A 249 -30.64 8.05 -27.05
C ASN A 249 -30.14 7.02 -28.09
N ASP A 250 -28.83 6.78 -28.16
CA ASP A 250 -28.20 5.82 -29.08
C ASP A 250 -28.01 4.43 -28.43
N ASP A 251 -28.62 4.17 -27.26
CA ASP A 251 -28.52 2.92 -26.49
C ASP A 251 -27.07 2.50 -26.09
N PHE A 252 -26.10 3.44 -26.20
CA PHE A 252 -24.72 3.16 -25.84
C PHE A 252 -24.52 3.15 -24.33
N ILE A 253 -25.13 4.09 -23.61
CA ILE A 253 -25.08 4.20 -22.15
C ILE A 253 -26.50 4.24 -21.59
N THR A 254 -26.79 3.49 -20.52
CA THR A 254 -28.10 3.56 -19.90
C THR A 254 -28.26 4.81 -19.04
N PRO A 255 -29.48 5.30 -18.79
CA PRO A 255 -29.74 6.44 -17.90
C PRO A 255 -29.11 6.23 -16.50
N GLU A 256 -29.21 5.01 -15.97
CA GLU A 256 -28.66 4.65 -14.66
C GLU A 256 -27.12 4.70 -14.67
N GLU A 257 -26.46 4.17 -15.71
CA GLU A 257 -25.02 4.23 -15.88
C GLU A 257 -24.51 5.66 -15.97
N TYR A 258 -25.21 6.50 -16.76
CA TYR A 258 -24.89 7.92 -16.88
C TYR A 258 -25.01 8.67 -15.54
N LEU A 259 -26.12 8.49 -14.82
CA LEU A 259 -26.34 9.12 -13.52
C LEU A 259 -25.29 8.66 -12.49
N GLN A 260 -24.93 7.38 -12.50
CA GLN A 260 -23.90 6.85 -11.61
C GLN A 260 -22.53 7.45 -11.95
N LEU A 261 -22.17 7.50 -13.24
CA LEU A 261 -20.91 8.08 -13.69
C LEU A 261 -20.80 9.55 -13.30
N LYS A 262 -21.89 10.31 -13.44
CA LYS A 262 -21.96 11.73 -13.06
C LYS A 262 -21.80 11.92 -11.56
N ARG A 263 -22.48 11.13 -10.71
CA ARG A 263 -22.32 11.21 -9.25
C ARG A 263 -20.87 10.91 -8.83
N ASN A 264 -20.27 9.89 -9.43
CA ASN A 264 -18.88 9.52 -9.17
C ASN A 264 -17.91 10.65 -9.60
N GLN A 265 -18.14 11.26 -10.76
CA GLN A 265 -17.37 12.40 -11.25
C GLN A 265 -17.49 13.60 -10.31
N ASP A 266 -18.71 13.93 -9.86
CA ASP A 266 -18.94 15.03 -8.92
C ASP A 266 -18.21 14.83 -7.59
N PHE A 267 -18.18 13.59 -7.07
CA PHE A 267 -17.43 13.24 -5.87
C PHE A 267 -15.92 13.42 -6.08
N LEU A 268 -15.37 12.89 -7.17
CA LEU A 268 -13.94 13.02 -7.49
C LEU A 268 -13.55 14.49 -7.75
N TRP A 269 -14.41 15.29 -8.37
CA TRP A 269 -14.22 16.73 -8.50
C TRP A 269 -14.18 17.43 -7.14
N ARG A 270 -15.08 17.07 -6.22
CA ARG A 270 -15.09 17.61 -4.85
C ARG A 270 -13.81 17.28 -4.10
N VAL A 271 -13.35 16.03 -4.18
CA VAL A 271 -12.06 15.61 -3.57
C VAL A 271 -10.88 16.38 -4.18
N ARG A 272 -10.80 16.48 -5.51
CA ARG A 272 -9.75 17.20 -6.20
C ARG A 272 -9.75 18.70 -5.89
N TYR A 273 -10.92 19.29 -5.77
CA TYR A 273 -11.09 20.70 -5.41
C TYR A 273 -10.54 20.96 -4.00
N ALA A 274 -10.95 20.15 -3.03
CA ALA A 274 -10.45 20.21 -1.66
C ALA A 274 -8.91 20.02 -1.61
N LEU A 275 -8.41 19.06 -2.37
CA LEU A 275 -6.98 18.76 -2.44
C LEU A 275 -6.17 19.97 -2.93
N HIS A 276 -6.61 20.63 -4.00
CA HIS A 276 -5.98 21.85 -4.50
C HIS A 276 -5.99 22.99 -3.48
N LEU A 277 -7.10 23.20 -2.76
CA LEU A 277 -7.20 24.22 -1.72
C LEU A 277 -6.25 23.96 -0.55
N ILE A 278 -6.21 22.70 -0.07
CA ILE A 278 -5.38 22.31 1.07
C ILE A 278 -3.89 22.35 0.75
N ALA A 279 -3.53 21.94 -0.47
CA ALA A 279 -2.13 21.93 -0.93
C ALA A 279 -1.63 23.31 -1.40
N GLY A 280 -2.52 24.25 -1.72
CA GLY A 280 -2.17 25.56 -2.29
C GLY A 280 -1.51 25.49 -3.68
N ARG A 281 -1.64 24.36 -4.35
CA ARG A 281 -1.04 24.04 -5.66
C ARG A 281 -1.85 22.97 -6.39
N PRO A 282 -1.57 22.69 -7.70
CA PRO A 282 -2.22 21.61 -8.44
C PRO A 282 -1.71 20.23 -7.96
N GLU A 283 -2.14 19.80 -6.80
CA GLU A 283 -1.82 18.50 -6.23
C GLU A 283 -2.87 17.48 -6.66
N GLU A 284 -2.42 16.34 -7.17
CA GLU A 284 -3.28 15.26 -7.65
C GLU A 284 -3.17 13.99 -6.79
N ARG A 285 -2.16 13.90 -5.91
CA ARG A 285 -1.96 12.78 -4.99
C ARG A 285 -2.64 13.04 -3.67
N LEU A 286 -3.50 12.14 -3.28
CA LEU A 286 -4.20 12.16 -2.01
C LEU A 286 -3.31 11.60 -0.90
N LEU A 287 -2.27 12.40 -0.52
CA LEU A 287 -1.31 12.06 0.51
C LEU A 287 -2.00 11.88 1.88
N PHE A 288 -1.45 11.07 2.78
CA PHE A 288 -2.03 10.79 4.09
C PHE A 288 -2.41 12.05 4.89
N ASP A 289 -1.53 13.08 4.88
CA ASP A 289 -1.83 14.35 5.55
C ASP A 289 -3.05 15.08 4.91
N HIS A 290 -3.17 15.01 3.58
CA HIS A 290 -4.32 15.57 2.87
C HIS A 290 -5.60 14.79 3.13
N GLN A 291 -5.53 13.45 3.25
CA GLN A 291 -6.68 12.60 3.55
C GLN A 291 -7.35 13.00 4.86
N ARG A 292 -6.57 13.20 5.94
CA ARG A 292 -7.08 13.66 7.25
C ARG A 292 -7.76 15.02 7.18
N LYS A 293 -7.12 15.98 6.49
CA LYS A 293 -7.65 17.35 6.33
C LYS A 293 -8.94 17.37 5.51
N ILE A 294 -8.99 16.57 4.43
CA ILE A 294 -10.18 16.44 3.57
C ILE A 294 -11.31 15.74 4.33
N ALA A 295 -11.03 14.66 5.05
CA ALA A 295 -12.03 13.99 5.87
C ALA A 295 -12.70 14.95 6.86
N LYS A 296 -11.89 15.75 7.58
CA LYS A 296 -12.41 16.79 8.50
C LYS A 296 -13.22 17.85 7.77
N LEU A 297 -12.75 18.33 6.60
CA LEU A 297 -13.45 19.33 5.79
C LEU A 297 -14.80 18.80 5.28
N PHE A 298 -14.92 17.50 5.01
CA PHE A 298 -16.15 16.85 4.54
C PHE A 298 -17.08 16.41 5.69
N GLY A 299 -16.71 16.69 6.95
CA GLY A 299 -17.53 16.41 8.11
C GLY A 299 -17.45 14.99 8.66
N TYR A 300 -16.49 14.17 8.19
CA TYR A 300 -16.23 12.85 8.78
C TYR A 300 -15.63 13.02 10.17
N LYS A 301 -16.14 12.24 11.13
CA LYS A 301 -15.75 12.33 12.54
C LYS A 301 -15.16 11.01 13.01
N ASP A 302 -14.18 11.12 13.91
CA ASP A 302 -13.64 9.96 14.59
C ASP A 302 -14.71 9.35 15.49
N GLY A 303 -14.91 8.05 15.37
CA GLY A 303 -15.84 7.27 16.18
C GLY A 303 -15.08 6.26 17.05
N GLU A 304 -15.76 5.57 17.94
CA GLU A 304 -15.17 4.57 18.83
C GLU A 304 -14.49 3.40 18.07
N LYS A 305 -14.95 3.09 16.86
CA LYS A 305 -14.50 1.92 16.09
C LYS A 305 -13.68 2.26 14.85
N ARG A 306 -13.84 3.47 14.30
CA ARG A 306 -13.20 3.90 13.05
C ARG A 306 -12.89 5.38 13.07
N MET A 307 -11.74 5.75 12.53
CA MET A 307 -11.37 7.15 12.31
C MET A 307 -12.18 7.76 11.17
N GLY A 308 -12.42 9.07 11.21
CA GLY A 308 -13.10 9.79 10.15
C GLY A 308 -12.38 9.69 8.81
N VAL A 309 -11.05 9.65 8.82
CA VAL A 309 -10.24 9.45 7.61
C VAL A 309 -10.46 8.07 6.98
N GLU A 310 -10.63 7.03 7.77
CA GLU A 310 -10.91 5.67 7.26
C GLU A 310 -12.28 5.61 6.61
N GLN A 311 -13.29 6.27 7.19
CA GLN A 311 -14.63 6.38 6.62
C GLN A 311 -14.59 7.12 5.28
N PHE A 312 -13.88 8.26 5.20
CA PHE A 312 -13.71 9.01 3.97
C PHE A 312 -13.02 8.19 2.88
N MET A 313 -11.93 7.49 3.23
CA MET A 313 -11.20 6.68 2.27
C MET A 313 -11.99 5.47 1.78
N GLN A 314 -12.86 4.89 2.63
CA GLN A 314 -13.78 3.84 2.21
C GLN A 314 -14.74 4.34 1.12
N ASP A 315 -15.36 5.50 1.33
CA ASP A 315 -16.24 6.11 0.33
C ASP A 315 -15.47 6.43 -0.97
N TYR A 316 -14.24 6.94 -0.85
CA TYR A 316 -13.37 7.21 -1.99
C TYR A 316 -13.09 5.94 -2.81
N TYR A 317 -12.69 4.84 -2.18
CA TYR A 317 -12.41 3.59 -2.89
C TYR A 317 -13.67 2.98 -3.51
N GLN A 318 -14.82 3.06 -2.85
CA GLN A 318 -16.09 2.61 -3.45
C GLN A 318 -16.44 3.40 -4.72
N VAL A 319 -16.20 4.72 -4.72
CA VAL A 319 -16.38 5.55 -5.91
C VAL A 319 -15.41 5.16 -7.03
N VAL A 320 -14.13 5.00 -6.71
CA VAL A 320 -13.08 4.62 -7.67
C VAL A 320 -13.36 3.24 -8.28
N LEU A 321 -13.78 2.27 -7.48
CA LEU A 321 -14.21 0.95 -7.95
C LEU A 321 -15.42 1.04 -8.89
N SER A 322 -16.39 1.87 -8.55
CA SER A 322 -17.56 2.11 -9.37
C SER A 322 -17.21 2.77 -10.72
N VAL A 323 -16.30 3.75 -10.73
CA VAL A 323 -15.78 4.34 -11.97
C VAL A 323 -15.05 3.29 -12.80
N ARG A 324 -14.21 2.48 -12.17
CA ARG A 324 -13.45 1.41 -12.85
C ARG A 324 -14.39 0.39 -13.50
N GLU A 325 -15.41 -0.08 -12.79
CA GLU A 325 -16.41 -1.01 -13.30
C GLU A 325 -17.12 -0.45 -14.54
N LEU A 326 -17.60 0.81 -14.43
CA LEU A 326 -18.32 1.48 -15.51
C LEU A 326 -17.42 1.69 -16.73
N THR A 327 -16.19 2.18 -16.50
CA THR A 327 -15.23 2.47 -17.55
C THR A 327 -14.86 1.22 -18.31
N ASP A 328 -14.51 0.13 -17.63
CA ASP A 328 -14.15 -1.14 -18.25
C ASP A 328 -15.32 -1.68 -19.09
N THR A 329 -16.56 -1.59 -18.56
CA THR A 329 -17.77 -2.05 -19.28
C THR A 329 -18.03 -1.22 -20.54
N LEU A 330 -17.98 0.11 -20.44
CA LEU A 330 -18.25 1.02 -21.56
C LEU A 330 -17.15 0.96 -22.62
N LEU A 331 -15.87 0.85 -22.22
CA LEU A 331 -14.76 0.66 -23.17
C LEU A 331 -14.87 -0.68 -23.89
N GLN A 332 -15.32 -1.74 -23.21
CA GLN A 332 -15.57 -3.02 -23.85
C GLN A 332 -16.74 -2.93 -24.84
N CYS A 333 -17.84 -2.23 -24.49
CA CYS A 333 -18.92 -1.96 -25.45
C CYS A 333 -18.42 -1.21 -26.69
N LEU A 334 -17.60 -0.15 -26.48
CA LEU A 334 -16.99 0.60 -27.59
C LEU A 334 -16.08 -0.29 -28.45
N SER A 335 -15.30 -1.15 -27.83
CA SER A 335 -14.46 -2.11 -28.52
C SER A 335 -15.29 -3.04 -29.40
N GLU A 336 -16.39 -3.57 -28.88
CA GLU A 336 -17.28 -4.45 -29.60
C GLU A 336 -17.94 -3.74 -30.80
N LEU A 337 -18.37 -2.48 -30.63
CA LEU A 337 -18.95 -1.65 -31.68
C LEU A 337 -17.94 -1.28 -32.78
N ILE A 338 -16.76 -0.79 -32.38
CA ILE A 338 -15.72 -0.29 -33.29
C ILE A 338 -15.09 -1.43 -34.12
N PHE A 339 -14.89 -2.59 -33.50
CA PHE A 339 -14.26 -3.75 -34.14
C PHE A 339 -15.25 -4.82 -34.61
N GLN A 340 -16.51 -4.49 -34.73
CA GLN A 340 -17.50 -5.41 -35.30
C GLN A 340 -16.99 -6.00 -36.64
N ASN A 341 -16.21 -7.05 -36.52
CA ASN A 341 -15.81 -7.84 -37.67
C ASN A 341 -17.01 -8.66 -38.11
N LYS A 342 -17.35 -8.52 -39.38
CA LYS A 342 -18.41 -9.27 -40.11
C LYS A 342 -18.19 -10.81 -40.14
N LYS A 343 -17.12 -11.33 -39.51
CA LYS A 343 -16.93 -12.75 -39.29
C LYS A 343 -17.51 -13.11 -37.93
N SER A 344 -18.72 -13.66 -37.93
CA SER A 344 -19.24 -14.37 -36.77
C SER A 344 -18.25 -15.49 -36.45
N GLY A 345 -17.48 -15.37 -35.38
CA GLY A 345 -16.64 -16.44 -34.87
C GLY A 345 -17.49 -17.67 -34.53
N GLU A 346 -16.85 -18.80 -34.45
CA GLU A 346 -17.49 -20.04 -34.04
C GLU A 346 -18.10 -19.88 -32.65
N LYS A 347 -19.44 -20.02 -32.54
CA LYS A 347 -20.15 -20.00 -31.28
C LYS A 347 -20.10 -21.39 -30.67
N ILE A 348 -19.41 -21.50 -29.51
CA ILE A 348 -19.31 -22.74 -28.75
C ILE A 348 -20.37 -22.72 -27.65
N LYS A 349 -21.38 -23.58 -27.76
CA LYS A 349 -22.41 -23.71 -26.72
C LYS A 349 -21.83 -24.44 -25.51
N LEU A 350 -21.84 -23.77 -24.31
CA LEU A 350 -21.42 -24.38 -23.08
C LEU A 350 -22.58 -25.15 -22.42
N ASN A 351 -23.74 -24.53 -22.35
CA ASN A 351 -24.98 -25.13 -21.84
C ASN A 351 -26.21 -24.38 -22.37
N GLN A 352 -27.38 -24.56 -21.76
CA GLN A 352 -28.60 -23.87 -22.18
C GLN A 352 -28.59 -22.35 -21.94
N ARG A 353 -27.76 -21.87 -20.97
CA ARG A 353 -27.71 -20.49 -20.51
C ARG A 353 -26.58 -19.69 -21.16
N PHE A 354 -25.44 -20.33 -21.47
CA PHE A 354 -24.22 -19.67 -21.88
C PHE A 354 -23.61 -20.24 -23.17
N VAL A 355 -23.04 -19.34 -23.96
CA VAL A 355 -22.23 -19.63 -25.14
C VAL A 355 -20.93 -18.85 -25.07
N VAL A 356 -19.86 -19.34 -25.71
CA VAL A 356 -18.61 -18.61 -25.93
C VAL A 356 -18.58 -18.14 -27.38
N ASN A 357 -18.32 -16.85 -27.56
CA ASN A 357 -18.23 -16.21 -28.87
C ASN A 357 -16.92 -15.37 -28.88
N ASN A 358 -16.00 -15.73 -29.77
CA ASN A 358 -14.67 -15.10 -29.86
C ASN A 358 -13.91 -15.04 -28.50
N GLY A 359 -14.00 -16.12 -27.72
CA GLY A 359 -13.35 -16.19 -26.41
C GLY A 359 -14.07 -15.47 -25.25
N TYR A 360 -15.21 -14.83 -25.50
CA TYR A 360 -16.03 -14.19 -24.49
C TYR A 360 -17.27 -15.00 -24.18
N ILE A 361 -17.56 -15.22 -22.88
CA ILE A 361 -18.82 -15.86 -22.48
C ILE A 361 -19.98 -14.86 -22.57
N GLU A 362 -21.08 -15.28 -23.13
CA GLU A 362 -22.31 -14.48 -23.24
C GLU A 362 -23.56 -15.33 -22.92
N THR A 363 -24.62 -14.68 -22.46
CA THR A 363 -25.92 -15.33 -22.25
C THR A 363 -26.57 -15.69 -23.59
N THR A 364 -27.26 -16.83 -23.65
CA THR A 364 -27.98 -17.28 -24.82
C THR A 364 -29.18 -16.38 -25.20
N ASN A 365 -29.76 -15.71 -24.20
CA ASN A 365 -30.83 -14.75 -24.37
C ASN A 365 -30.86 -13.74 -23.18
N TYR A 366 -31.67 -12.69 -23.32
CA TYR A 366 -31.72 -11.59 -22.37
C TYR A 366 -32.35 -11.96 -21.01
N HIS A 367 -33.12 -13.05 -20.93
CA HIS A 367 -33.87 -13.47 -19.76
C HIS A 367 -33.17 -14.56 -18.91
N VAL A 368 -31.90 -14.86 -19.18
CA VAL A 368 -31.18 -15.94 -18.46
C VAL A 368 -31.16 -15.69 -16.97
N PHE A 369 -30.74 -14.52 -16.50
CA PHE A 369 -30.63 -14.21 -15.07
C PHE A 369 -31.98 -13.97 -14.39
N ASP A 370 -32.97 -13.57 -15.15
CA ASP A 370 -34.34 -13.34 -14.67
C ASP A 370 -35.04 -14.67 -14.38
N LYS A 371 -34.90 -15.62 -15.29
CA LYS A 371 -35.52 -16.95 -15.16
C LYS A 371 -34.80 -17.86 -14.19
N ASP A 372 -33.47 -17.74 -14.15
CA ASP A 372 -32.61 -18.55 -13.29
C ASP A 372 -31.50 -17.68 -12.68
N PRO A 373 -31.75 -17.09 -11.49
CA PRO A 373 -30.77 -16.26 -10.81
C PRO A 373 -29.44 -16.95 -10.50
N SER A 374 -29.40 -18.31 -10.37
CA SER A 374 -28.18 -19.08 -10.13
C SER A 374 -27.12 -18.89 -11.22
N ALA A 375 -27.55 -18.51 -12.42
CA ALA A 375 -26.68 -18.12 -13.53
C ALA A 375 -25.73 -16.96 -13.18
N LEU A 376 -26.08 -16.11 -12.19
CA LEU A 376 -25.21 -15.02 -11.68
C LEU A 376 -23.91 -15.53 -11.03
N LEU A 377 -23.89 -16.74 -10.49
CA LEU A 377 -22.67 -17.41 -10.01
C LEU A 377 -22.08 -18.33 -11.08
N GLU A 378 -22.93 -19.02 -11.82
CA GLU A 378 -22.49 -20.01 -12.82
C GLU A 378 -21.58 -19.39 -13.90
N VAL A 379 -21.84 -18.17 -14.34
CA VAL A 379 -21.02 -17.48 -15.35
C VAL A 379 -19.55 -17.36 -14.91
N PHE A 380 -19.29 -17.13 -13.61
CA PHE A 380 -17.95 -17.06 -13.06
C PHE A 380 -17.32 -18.45 -12.93
N CYS A 381 -18.08 -19.45 -12.53
CA CYS A 381 -17.62 -20.85 -12.49
C CYS A 381 -17.17 -21.33 -13.86
N LEU A 382 -18.01 -21.17 -14.88
CA LEU A 382 -17.68 -21.56 -16.25
C LEU A 382 -16.45 -20.82 -16.79
N THR A 383 -16.28 -19.55 -16.42
CA THR A 383 -15.10 -18.76 -16.79
C THR A 383 -13.84 -19.21 -16.04
N ALA A 384 -13.97 -19.61 -14.78
CA ALA A 384 -12.84 -20.10 -13.98
C ALA A 384 -12.36 -21.49 -14.39
N GLU A 385 -13.27 -22.33 -14.88
CA GLU A 385 -12.99 -23.71 -15.29
C GLU A 385 -12.44 -23.83 -16.72
N ASN A 386 -12.51 -22.78 -17.52
CA ASN A 386 -12.12 -22.83 -18.92
C ASN A 386 -11.09 -21.74 -19.25
N ASN A 387 -9.83 -22.15 -19.43
CA ASN A 387 -8.73 -21.24 -19.76
C ASN A 387 -8.83 -20.58 -21.15
N LYS A 388 -9.71 -21.07 -22.04
CA LYS A 388 -9.99 -20.46 -23.36
C LYS A 388 -10.95 -19.28 -23.26
N ILE A 389 -11.64 -19.09 -22.11
CA ILE A 389 -12.52 -17.94 -21.91
C ILE A 389 -11.69 -16.76 -21.40
N VAL A 390 -11.54 -15.76 -22.26
CA VAL A 390 -10.77 -14.54 -21.99
C VAL A 390 -11.54 -13.60 -21.06
N GLY A 391 -12.87 -13.53 -21.20
CA GLY A 391 -13.69 -12.61 -20.43
C GLY A 391 -15.19 -12.82 -20.56
N ILE A 392 -15.94 -11.93 -19.92
CA ILE A 392 -17.40 -11.88 -19.99
C ILE A 392 -17.77 -10.74 -20.95
N ARG A 393 -18.74 -10.99 -21.88
CA ARG A 393 -19.18 -9.99 -22.83
C ARG A 393 -19.84 -8.79 -22.15
N ALA A 394 -19.65 -7.58 -22.69
CA ALA A 394 -20.17 -6.35 -22.09
C ALA A 394 -21.69 -6.37 -21.88
N THR A 395 -22.45 -6.90 -22.85
CA THR A 395 -23.91 -7.08 -22.72
C THR A 395 -24.29 -8.00 -21.55
N THR A 396 -23.50 -9.05 -21.31
CA THR A 396 -23.68 -9.96 -20.17
C THR A 396 -23.31 -9.30 -18.85
N ILE A 397 -22.23 -8.48 -18.81
CA ILE A 397 -21.86 -7.69 -17.62
C ILE A 397 -23.00 -6.73 -17.25
N ARG A 398 -23.60 -6.03 -18.22
CA ARG A 398 -24.76 -5.18 -17.98
C ARG A 398 -25.96 -5.94 -17.40
N GLN A 399 -26.22 -7.13 -17.89
CA GLN A 399 -27.26 -8.00 -17.32
C GLN A 399 -26.91 -8.41 -15.88
N ILE A 400 -25.68 -8.82 -15.59
CA ILE A 400 -25.21 -9.13 -14.24
C ILE A 400 -25.46 -7.94 -13.30
N ARG A 401 -25.09 -6.72 -13.72
CA ARG A 401 -25.32 -5.50 -12.94
C ARG A 401 -26.81 -5.24 -12.67
N ARG A 402 -27.65 -5.41 -13.68
CA ARG A 402 -29.09 -5.21 -13.57
C ARG A 402 -29.73 -6.21 -12.59
N TYR A 403 -29.33 -7.48 -12.67
CA TYR A 403 -29.93 -8.58 -11.93
C TYR A 403 -29.21 -8.92 -10.61
N ARG A 404 -28.04 -8.34 -10.30
CA ARG A 404 -27.31 -8.59 -9.03
C ARG A 404 -28.16 -8.34 -7.77
N LYS A 405 -29.22 -7.53 -7.84
CA LYS A 405 -30.17 -7.31 -6.76
C LYS A 405 -30.98 -8.56 -6.36
N LEU A 406 -31.01 -9.57 -7.23
CA LEU A 406 -31.63 -10.86 -6.95
C LEU A 406 -30.81 -11.74 -6.01
N ILE A 407 -29.56 -11.33 -5.70
CA ILE A 407 -28.73 -12.00 -4.69
C ILE A 407 -29.18 -11.50 -3.30
N ASP A 408 -30.27 -12.08 -2.84
CA ASP A 408 -30.89 -11.87 -1.54
C ASP A 408 -30.68 -13.08 -0.62
N GLU A 409 -31.37 -13.15 0.51
CA GLU A 409 -31.25 -14.25 1.47
C GLU A 409 -31.72 -15.58 0.88
N SER A 410 -32.77 -15.58 0.09
CA SER A 410 -33.29 -16.76 -0.59
C SER A 410 -32.24 -17.33 -1.58
N PHE A 411 -31.58 -16.44 -2.36
CA PHE A 411 -30.49 -16.83 -3.24
C PHE A 411 -29.29 -17.42 -2.47
N ARG A 412 -28.86 -16.78 -1.37
CA ARG A 412 -27.76 -17.28 -0.52
C ARG A 412 -28.08 -18.61 0.14
N SER A 413 -29.33 -18.83 0.47
CA SER A 413 -29.80 -20.07 1.12
C SER A 413 -29.94 -21.24 0.16
N SER A 414 -30.01 -20.99 -1.16
CA SER A 414 -30.16 -22.04 -2.18
C SER A 414 -29.01 -23.04 -2.16
N PRO A 415 -29.26 -24.36 -2.07
CA PRO A 415 -28.22 -25.39 -2.13
C PRO A 415 -27.38 -25.33 -3.41
N ASP A 416 -28.00 -25.07 -4.55
CA ASP A 416 -27.30 -25.00 -5.82
C ASP A 416 -26.30 -23.84 -5.87
N ASN A 417 -26.67 -22.67 -5.32
CA ASN A 417 -25.79 -21.50 -5.28
C ASN A 417 -24.60 -21.72 -4.33
N LYS A 418 -24.81 -22.42 -3.22
CA LYS A 418 -23.73 -22.81 -2.29
C LYS A 418 -22.74 -23.76 -2.96
N LEU A 419 -23.25 -24.76 -3.67
CA LEU A 419 -22.40 -25.69 -4.43
C LEU A 419 -21.66 -24.97 -5.57
N LEU A 420 -22.29 -24.03 -6.28
CA LEU A 420 -21.64 -23.23 -7.31
C LEU A 420 -20.48 -22.39 -6.74
N PHE A 421 -20.66 -21.79 -5.57
CA PHE A 421 -19.58 -20.99 -4.95
C PHE A 421 -18.41 -21.88 -4.55
N LEU A 422 -18.65 -23.05 -3.93
CA LEU A 422 -17.60 -24.01 -3.62
C LEU A 422 -16.91 -24.55 -4.88
N ARG A 423 -17.67 -24.79 -5.95
CA ARG A 423 -17.14 -25.18 -7.25
C ARG A 423 -16.22 -24.10 -7.84
N LEU A 424 -16.59 -22.82 -7.70
CA LEU A 424 -15.71 -21.71 -8.08
C LEU A 424 -14.39 -21.75 -7.32
N LEU A 425 -14.41 -21.92 -6.00
CA LEU A 425 -13.18 -21.98 -5.18
C LEU A 425 -12.27 -23.17 -5.55
N ARG A 426 -12.85 -24.26 -6.04
CA ARG A 426 -12.14 -25.46 -6.52
C ARG A 426 -11.66 -25.36 -7.98
N SER A 427 -12.03 -24.30 -8.67
CA SER A 427 -11.73 -24.18 -10.11
C SER A 427 -10.23 -24.13 -10.39
N PRO A 428 -9.75 -24.84 -11.42
CA PRO A 428 -8.31 -25.06 -11.63
C PRO A 428 -7.56 -23.85 -12.20
N TYR A 429 -8.23 -22.93 -12.94
CA TYR A 429 -7.51 -21.90 -13.71
C TYR A 429 -7.65 -20.49 -13.11
N ASN A 430 -8.73 -19.78 -13.40
CA ASN A 430 -8.85 -18.34 -13.21
C ASN A 430 -9.67 -17.91 -11.99
N MET A 431 -9.72 -18.73 -10.92
CA MET A 431 -10.57 -18.52 -9.75
C MET A 431 -10.35 -17.13 -9.12
N THR A 432 -9.11 -16.73 -8.87
CA THR A 432 -8.79 -15.43 -8.26
C THR A 432 -9.23 -14.25 -9.11
N THR A 433 -9.07 -14.34 -10.45
CA THR A 433 -9.56 -13.33 -11.40
C THR A 433 -11.09 -13.22 -11.34
N GLN A 434 -11.79 -14.37 -11.16
CA GLN A 434 -13.24 -14.32 -11.05
C GLN A 434 -13.70 -13.73 -9.71
N LEU A 435 -13.05 -14.02 -8.59
CA LEU A 435 -13.35 -13.36 -7.30
C LEU A 435 -13.17 -11.84 -7.41
N GLN A 436 -12.09 -11.36 -8.04
CA GLN A 436 -11.88 -9.93 -8.30
C GLN A 436 -13.00 -9.34 -9.19
N ARG A 437 -13.43 -10.06 -10.26
CA ARG A 437 -14.55 -9.63 -11.09
C ARG A 437 -15.87 -9.61 -10.33
N MET A 438 -16.13 -10.62 -9.50
CA MET A 438 -17.32 -10.67 -8.65
C MET A 438 -17.36 -9.50 -7.66
N THR A 439 -16.22 -9.13 -7.07
CA THR A 439 -16.11 -7.92 -6.22
C THR A 439 -16.43 -6.68 -7.04
N ARG A 440 -15.79 -6.51 -8.20
CA ARG A 440 -15.97 -5.37 -9.08
C ARG A 440 -17.41 -5.23 -9.58
N TYR A 441 -18.08 -6.32 -9.94
CA TYR A 441 -19.47 -6.29 -10.41
C TYR A 441 -20.50 -6.31 -9.27
N GLY A 442 -20.05 -6.22 -8.00
CA GLY A 442 -20.89 -6.17 -6.82
C GLY A 442 -21.66 -7.47 -6.55
N ILE A 443 -21.11 -8.60 -6.97
CA ILE A 443 -21.65 -9.94 -6.74
C ILE A 443 -21.13 -10.52 -5.42
N LEU A 444 -19.79 -10.48 -5.20
CA LEU A 444 -19.17 -11.12 -4.03
C LEU A 444 -19.69 -10.54 -2.71
N GLY A 445 -19.73 -9.20 -2.58
CA GLY A 445 -20.22 -8.55 -1.37
C GLY A 445 -21.74 -8.69 -1.13
N ARG A 446 -22.53 -9.08 -2.15
CA ARG A 446 -23.94 -9.44 -1.98
C ARG A 446 -24.10 -10.90 -1.59
N TYR A 447 -23.25 -11.77 -2.11
CA TYR A 447 -23.25 -13.19 -1.78
C TYR A 447 -22.67 -13.43 -0.38
N LEU A 448 -21.60 -12.71 -0.02
CA LEU A 448 -20.99 -12.65 1.31
C LEU A 448 -21.15 -11.23 1.87
N PRO A 449 -22.25 -10.95 2.62
CA PRO A 449 -22.50 -9.60 3.17
C PRO A 449 -21.38 -9.10 4.08
N GLU A 450 -20.77 -9.99 4.85
CA GLU A 450 -19.63 -9.74 5.69
C GLU A 450 -18.42 -9.25 4.88
N PHE A 451 -18.14 -9.82 3.70
CA PHE A 451 -17.14 -9.31 2.76
C PHE A 451 -17.57 -7.96 2.15
N GLY A 452 -18.87 -7.79 1.91
CA GLY A 452 -19.42 -6.53 1.43
C GLY A 452 -19.12 -5.35 2.36
N ALA A 453 -19.09 -5.58 3.67
CA ALA A 453 -18.82 -4.57 4.69
C ALA A 453 -17.37 -4.06 4.68
N ILE A 454 -16.40 -4.89 4.27
CA ILE A 454 -14.99 -4.53 4.22
C ILE A 454 -14.51 -3.96 2.88
N ILE A 455 -15.39 -3.89 1.85
CA ILE A 455 -15.02 -3.34 0.54
C ILE A 455 -14.59 -1.88 0.69
N GLY A 456 -13.36 -1.60 0.25
CA GLY A 456 -12.72 -0.28 0.33
C GLY A 456 -12.32 0.14 1.74
N GLN A 457 -12.49 -0.71 2.75
CA GLN A 457 -12.08 -0.40 4.13
C GLN A 457 -10.56 -0.40 4.26
N THR A 458 -10.01 0.70 4.75
CA THR A 458 -8.58 0.86 5.02
C THR A 458 -8.30 0.95 6.51
N GLN A 459 -7.09 0.56 6.88
CA GLN A 459 -6.44 0.99 8.11
C GLN A 459 -5.53 2.17 7.77
N HIS A 460 -5.57 3.22 8.59
CA HIS A 460 -4.77 4.41 8.33
C HIS A 460 -3.34 4.20 8.88
N ASP A 461 -2.59 3.31 8.21
CA ASP A 461 -1.18 3.01 8.48
C ASP A 461 -0.41 2.79 7.15
N LEU A 462 0.93 2.81 7.20
CA LEU A 462 1.79 2.51 6.04
C LEU A 462 2.11 1.01 5.92
N PHE A 463 1.65 0.21 6.85
CA PHE A 463 1.96 -1.20 6.92
C PHE A 463 1.19 -2.00 5.87
N HIS A 464 -0.11 -1.71 5.69
CA HIS A 464 -0.96 -2.35 4.70
C HIS A 464 -0.94 -1.58 3.39
N GLN A 465 -0.47 -2.21 2.31
CA GLN A 465 -0.46 -1.59 0.97
C GLN A 465 -1.85 -1.51 0.33
N TYR A 466 -2.82 -2.27 0.83
CA TYR A 466 -4.14 -2.45 0.22
C TYR A 466 -5.26 -2.29 1.25
N PRO A 467 -6.46 -1.83 0.84
CA PRO A 467 -7.68 -2.02 1.62
C PRO A 467 -7.93 -3.50 1.95
N VAL A 468 -8.72 -3.76 2.99
CA VAL A 468 -8.92 -5.11 3.54
C VAL A 468 -9.44 -6.10 2.50
N ASP A 469 -10.39 -5.70 1.66
CA ASP A 469 -10.93 -6.53 0.57
C ASP A 469 -9.88 -6.86 -0.49
N ALA A 470 -9.07 -5.90 -0.90
CA ALA A 470 -8.02 -6.10 -1.89
C ALA A 470 -6.88 -6.95 -1.32
N HIS A 471 -6.47 -6.72 -0.06
CA HIS A 471 -5.52 -7.53 0.68
C HIS A 471 -5.99 -9.00 0.73
N THR A 472 -7.24 -9.24 1.13
CA THR A 472 -7.85 -10.56 1.19
C THR A 472 -7.79 -11.29 -0.16
N LEU A 473 -8.15 -10.63 -1.25
CA LEU A 473 -8.08 -11.22 -2.59
C LEU A 473 -6.64 -11.43 -3.08
N GLN A 474 -5.71 -10.54 -2.70
CA GLN A 474 -4.29 -10.70 -3.00
C GLN A 474 -3.68 -11.88 -2.23
N LEU A 475 -4.07 -12.07 -0.98
CA LEU A 475 -3.67 -13.23 -0.16
C LEU A 475 -4.09 -14.55 -0.85
N ILE A 476 -5.34 -14.67 -1.29
CA ILE A 476 -5.81 -15.87 -2.01
C ILE A 476 -5.04 -16.07 -3.31
N LYS A 477 -4.74 -14.99 -4.03
CA LYS A 477 -3.92 -15.03 -5.24
C LYS A 477 -2.49 -15.50 -4.95
N ASN A 478 -1.88 -15.05 -3.84
CA ASN A 478 -0.56 -15.52 -3.42
C ASN A 478 -0.56 -17.01 -3.11
N MET A 479 -1.55 -17.51 -2.35
CA MET A 479 -1.69 -18.95 -2.10
C MET A 479 -1.77 -19.75 -3.41
N ARG A 480 -2.59 -19.28 -4.36
CA ARG A 480 -2.75 -19.95 -5.65
C ARG A 480 -1.47 -19.95 -6.49
N ASN A 481 -0.67 -18.91 -6.35
CA ASN A 481 0.60 -18.78 -7.07
C ASN A 481 1.69 -19.72 -6.55
N PHE A 482 1.62 -20.21 -5.31
CA PHE A 482 2.60 -21.17 -4.79
C PHE A 482 2.69 -22.47 -5.61
N ASP A 483 1.70 -22.76 -6.45
CA ASP A 483 1.75 -23.87 -7.40
C ASP A 483 2.65 -23.58 -8.65
N LYS A 484 2.96 -22.31 -8.91
CA LYS A 484 3.73 -21.91 -10.07
C LYS A 484 5.23 -22.13 -9.84
N PRO A 485 5.99 -22.59 -10.87
CA PRO A 485 7.42 -22.85 -10.74
C PRO A 485 8.24 -21.64 -10.28
N GLU A 486 7.90 -20.44 -10.76
CA GLU A 486 8.62 -19.19 -10.44
C GLU A 486 8.49 -18.86 -8.94
N GLU A 487 7.29 -19.02 -8.37
CA GLU A 487 7.04 -18.78 -6.96
C GLU A 487 7.58 -19.90 -6.07
N ALA A 488 7.64 -21.13 -6.56
CA ALA A 488 8.22 -22.25 -5.84
C ALA A 488 9.71 -22.06 -5.54
N HIS A 489 10.45 -21.35 -6.40
CA HIS A 489 11.84 -20.98 -6.11
C HIS A 489 11.95 -19.94 -5.00
N ARG A 490 11.03 -19.00 -4.96
CA ARG A 490 11.01 -17.93 -3.96
C ARG A 490 10.50 -18.39 -2.59
N TYR A 491 9.56 -19.33 -2.57
CA TYR A 491 8.90 -19.85 -1.36
C TYR A 491 8.95 -21.39 -1.28
N PRO A 492 10.13 -22.04 -1.28
CA PRO A 492 10.24 -23.48 -1.51
C PRO A 492 9.50 -24.34 -0.50
N THR A 493 9.58 -24.01 0.80
CA THR A 493 8.88 -24.74 1.85
C THR A 493 7.35 -24.61 1.70
N THR A 494 6.86 -23.38 1.53
CA THR A 494 5.43 -23.09 1.40
C THR A 494 4.84 -23.70 0.14
N ALA A 495 5.55 -23.63 -1.00
CA ALA A 495 5.14 -24.24 -2.25
C ALA A 495 5.05 -25.77 -2.14
N TYR A 496 6.04 -26.39 -1.47
CA TYR A 496 6.01 -27.82 -1.21
C TYR A 496 4.79 -28.21 -0.35
N VAL A 497 4.53 -27.48 0.73
CA VAL A 497 3.40 -27.74 1.62
C VAL A 497 2.09 -27.52 0.87
N TYR A 498 1.94 -26.40 0.14
CA TYR A 498 0.72 -26.09 -0.61
C TYR A 498 0.34 -27.19 -1.60
N LYS A 499 1.31 -27.75 -2.35
CA LYS A 499 1.07 -28.85 -3.29
C LYS A 499 0.57 -30.14 -2.63
N ASN A 500 0.85 -30.33 -1.35
CA ASN A 500 0.44 -31.48 -0.58
C ASN A 500 -0.80 -31.24 0.28
N LEU A 501 -1.42 -30.05 0.21
CA LEU A 501 -2.68 -29.81 0.92
C LEU A 501 -3.80 -30.65 0.33
N PRO A 502 -4.56 -31.40 1.15
CA PRO A 502 -5.61 -32.29 0.65
C PRO A 502 -6.78 -31.52 0.03
N LYS A 503 -7.09 -30.33 0.54
CA LYS A 503 -8.21 -29.48 0.10
C LYS A 503 -7.80 -28.00 0.13
N PRO A 504 -7.08 -27.50 -0.88
CA PRO A 504 -6.60 -26.10 -0.91
C PRO A 504 -7.70 -25.06 -0.72
N GLU A 505 -8.95 -25.37 -1.11
CA GLU A 505 -10.10 -24.49 -0.92
C GLU A 505 -10.36 -24.11 0.54
N LEU A 506 -9.96 -24.93 1.50
CA LEU A 506 -10.09 -24.61 2.94
C LEU A 506 -9.16 -23.44 3.32
N ALA A 507 -7.95 -23.41 2.76
CA ALA A 507 -7.04 -22.28 2.93
C ALA A 507 -7.61 -21.01 2.29
N PHE A 508 -8.27 -21.11 1.12
CA PHE A 508 -8.90 -19.95 0.46
C PHE A 508 -10.07 -19.41 1.28
N ILE A 509 -10.88 -20.29 1.89
CA ILE A 509 -11.98 -19.86 2.78
C ILE A 509 -11.40 -19.19 4.03
N ALA A 510 -10.39 -19.79 4.67
CA ALA A 510 -9.71 -19.16 5.79
C ALA A 510 -9.13 -17.78 5.40
N GLY A 511 -8.52 -17.69 4.22
CA GLY A 511 -8.04 -16.42 3.66
C GLY A 511 -9.13 -15.39 3.38
N LEU A 512 -10.35 -15.81 2.95
CA LEU A 512 -11.48 -14.90 2.78
C LEU A 512 -11.96 -14.29 4.10
N TYR A 513 -11.81 -15.03 5.20
CA TYR A 513 -12.38 -14.66 6.49
C TYR A 513 -11.37 -14.17 7.54
N HIS A 514 -10.05 -14.26 7.31
CA HIS A 514 -9.04 -13.95 8.33
C HIS A 514 -9.15 -12.53 8.89
N ASP A 515 -9.47 -11.57 8.02
CA ASP A 515 -9.56 -10.14 8.33
C ASP A 515 -11.00 -9.58 8.28
N ILE A 516 -12.00 -10.44 8.08
CA ILE A 516 -13.41 -10.04 7.88
C ILE A 516 -14.00 -9.30 9.09
N GLY A 517 -13.44 -9.52 10.27
CA GLY A 517 -13.86 -8.88 11.53
C GLY A 517 -13.30 -7.46 11.75
N LYS A 518 -12.39 -6.98 10.91
CA LYS A 518 -11.78 -5.66 11.04
C LYS A 518 -12.82 -4.53 11.01
N GLY A 519 -12.63 -3.52 11.88
CA GLY A 519 -13.54 -2.38 11.99
C GLY A 519 -14.87 -2.63 12.71
N ARG A 520 -15.11 -3.84 13.24
CA ARG A 520 -16.33 -4.20 14.00
C ARG A 520 -16.20 -3.92 15.50
N GLY A 521 -14.98 -3.65 15.99
CA GLY A 521 -14.64 -3.56 17.41
C GLY A 521 -14.45 -4.94 18.05
N GLY A 522 -13.46 -5.06 18.94
CA GLY A 522 -13.02 -6.35 19.49
C GLY A 522 -11.93 -7.03 18.65
N ASP A 523 -11.59 -8.25 19.02
CA ASP A 523 -10.60 -9.05 18.29
C ASP A 523 -11.17 -9.54 16.94
N HIS A 524 -10.60 -9.08 15.84
CA HIS A 524 -11.04 -9.41 14.49
C HIS A 524 -10.87 -10.89 14.15
N SER A 525 -9.84 -11.56 14.73
CA SER A 525 -9.56 -12.97 14.50
C SER A 525 -10.67 -13.84 15.09
N VAL A 526 -11.11 -13.52 16.32
CA VAL A 526 -12.22 -14.22 17.00
C VAL A 526 -13.53 -13.98 16.26
N LEU A 527 -13.83 -12.72 15.90
CA LEU A 527 -15.04 -12.39 15.14
C LEU A 527 -15.07 -13.08 13.78
N GLY A 528 -13.95 -13.06 13.08
CA GLY A 528 -13.79 -13.72 11.78
C GLY A 528 -13.93 -15.24 11.85
N ALA A 529 -13.44 -15.87 12.92
CA ALA A 529 -13.56 -17.30 13.14
C ALA A 529 -15.02 -17.75 13.27
N VAL A 530 -15.85 -16.95 13.97
CA VAL A 530 -17.30 -17.21 14.09
C VAL A 530 -17.96 -17.13 12.71
N ASP A 531 -17.72 -16.05 11.97
CA ASP A 531 -18.29 -15.87 10.62
C ASP A 531 -17.84 -16.99 9.67
N ALA A 532 -16.57 -17.41 9.74
CA ALA A 532 -16.04 -18.51 8.94
C ALA A 532 -16.69 -19.86 9.27
N ALA A 533 -16.90 -20.15 10.56
CA ALA A 533 -17.61 -21.35 10.99
C ALA A 533 -19.05 -21.37 10.47
N GLU A 534 -19.75 -20.24 10.58
CA GLU A 534 -21.12 -20.10 10.04
C GLU A 534 -21.16 -20.29 8.52
N PHE A 535 -20.19 -19.72 7.79
CA PHE A 535 -20.07 -19.94 6.35
C PHE A 535 -19.90 -21.43 6.02
N CYS A 536 -18.99 -22.13 6.70
CA CYS A 536 -18.75 -23.56 6.47
C CYS A 536 -20.01 -24.40 6.72
N VAL A 537 -20.71 -24.12 7.82
CA VAL A 537 -21.97 -24.82 8.15
C VAL A 537 -23.05 -24.52 7.08
N ARG A 538 -23.21 -23.29 6.71
CA ARG A 538 -24.15 -22.87 5.64
C ARG A 538 -23.86 -23.55 4.31
N HIS A 539 -22.60 -23.85 3.99
CA HIS A 539 -22.15 -24.48 2.73
C HIS A 539 -21.98 -26.01 2.85
N TYR A 540 -22.60 -26.65 3.85
CA TYR A 540 -22.61 -28.10 4.04
C TYR A 540 -21.23 -28.76 4.17
N MET A 541 -20.26 -28.02 4.69
CA MET A 541 -18.93 -28.56 4.99
C MET A 541 -18.99 -29.45 6.24
N SER A 542 -18.09 -30.42 6.30
CA SER A 542 -18.03 -31.32 7.48
C SER A 542 -17.62 -30.52 8.73
N LYS A 543 -17.99 -31.06 9.91
CA LYS A 543 -17.62 -30.49 11.21
C LYS A 543 -16.10 -30.24 11.32
N THR A 544 -15.30 -31.24 10.92
CA THR A 544 -13.83 -31.16 10.96
C THR A 544 -13.29 -30.08 10.05
N GLU A 545 -13.86 -29.89 8.86
CA GLU A 545 -13.47 -28.79 7.94
C GLU A 545 -13.85 -27.43 8.52
N SER A 546 -15.04 -27.30 9.08
CA SER A 546 -15.49 -26.06 9.74
C SER A 546 -14.60 -25.69 10.93
N GLU A 547 -14.27 -26.66 11.78
CA GLU A 547 -13.36 -26.46 12.93
C GLU A 547 -11.94 -26.07 12.47
N LEU A 548 -11.43 -26.68 11.39
CA LEU A 548 -10.12 -26.32 10.82
C LEU A 548 -10.10 -24.88 10.29
N VAL A 549 -11.10 -24.50 9.49
CA VAL A 549 -11.18 -23.16 8.92
C VAL A 549 -11.33 -22.09 10.01
N ALA A 550 -12.23 -22.29 10.96
CA ALA A 550 -12.42 -21.38 12.09
C ALA A 550 -11.13 -21.24 12.92
N TRP A 551 -10.45 -22.35 13.23
CA TRP A 551 -9.18 -22.34 13.94
C TRP A 551 -8.08 -21.58 13.17
N LEU A 552 -8.01 -21.75 11.84
CA LEU A 552 -7.05 -21.03 11.01
C LEU A 552 -7.28 -19.51 11.05
N VAL A 553 -8.54 -19.08 10.99
CA VAL A 553 -8.90 -17.66 11.07
C VAL A 553 -8.56 -17.10 12.46
N GLU A 554 -8.92 -17.79 13.53
CA GLU A 554 -8.63 -17.38 14.91
C GLU A 554 -7.13 -17.26 15.18
N ASN A 555 -6.33 -18.16 14.60
CA ASN A 555 -4.90 -18.26 14.88
C ASN A 555 -4.00 -17.81 13.72
N HIS A 556 -4.52 -17.04 12.74
CA HIS A 556 -3.74 -16.66 11.54
C HIS A 556 -2.47 -15.85 11.86
N LEU A 557 -2.46 -15.08 12.96
CA LEU A 557 -1.31 -14.31 13.43
C LEU A 557 -0.33 -15.12 14.29
N LEU A 558 -0.70 -16.34 14.75
CA LEU A 558 0.06 -17.11 15.74
C LEU A 558 1.48 -17.44 15.25
N MET A 559 1.61 -17.92 14.01
CA MET A 559 2.91 -18.32 13.47
C MET A 559 3.83 -17.12 13.20
N SER A 560 3.32 -16.02 12.67
CA SER A 560 4.07 -14.79 12.45
C SER A 560 4.53 -14.17 13.77
N SER A 561 3.65 -14.10 14.76
CA SER A 561 3.96 -13.59 16.10
C SER A 561 5.03 -14.46 16.79
N THR A 562 4.86 -15.78 16.82
CA THR A 562 5.81 -16.69 17.47
C THR A 562 7.20 -16.59 16.82
N SER A 563 7.27 -16.59 15.48
CA SER A 563 8.57 -16.56 14.79
C SER A 563 9.33 -15.27 14.96
N GLN A 564 8.65 -14.15 15.14
CA GLN A 564 9.26 -12.82 15.21
C GLN A 564 9.49 -12.33 16.65
N ARG A 565 8.67 -12.76 17.62
CA ARG A 565 8.70 -12.27 19.01
C ARG A 565 9.29 -13.24 20.00
N SER A 566 9.33 -14.54 19.68
CA SER A 566 9.80 -15.57 20.61
C SER A 566 11.13 -16.18 20.16
N ASP A 567 11.88 -16.76 21.10
CA ASP A 567 13.07 -17.52 20.76
C ASP A 567 12.72 -18.92 20.27
N ILE A 568 12.68 -19.07 18.94
CA ILE A 568 12.39 -20.35 18.28
C ILE A 568 13.54 -21.38 18.36
N SER A 569 14.63 -21.06 19.05
CA SER A 569 15.69 -22.03 19.39
C SER A 569 15.41 -22.72 20.74
N ASP A 570 14.52 -22.15 21.56
CA ASP A 570 14.10 -22.70 22.83
C ASP A 570 13.09 -23.83 22.61
N PRO A 571 13.41 -25.09 23.04
CA PRO A 571 12.51 -26.23 22.93
C PRO A 571 11.13 -26.02 23.59
N ASP A 572 11.09 -25.22 24.68
CA ASP A 572 9.84 -24.94 25.39
C ASP A 572 8.90 -24.04 24.55
N VAL A 573 9.47 -23.09 23.82
CA VAL A 573 8.71 -22.25 22.86
C VAL A 573 8.13 -23.13 21.75
N ILE A 574 8.95 -24.01 21.17
CA ILE A 574 8.51 -24.96 20.14
C ILE A 574 7.42 -25.89 20.69
N HIS A 575 7.60 -26.41 21.90
CA HIS A 575 6.61 -27.29 22.51
C HIS A 575 5.27 -26.58 22.78
N LYS A 576 5.30 -25.37 23.35
CA LYS A 576 4.08 -24.55 23.54
C LYS A 576 3.37 -24.28 22.21
N PHE A 577 4.10 -23.89 21.18
CA PHE A 577 3.56 -23.66 19.86
C PHE A 577 2.98 -24.94 19.26
N ALA A 578 3.70 -26.06 19.31
CA ALA A 578 3.25 -27.35 18.83
C ALA A 578 1.98 -27.84 19.55
N LYS A 579 1.84 -27.57 20.86
CA LYS A 579 0.65 -27.88 21.66
C LYS A 579 -0.58 -27.09 21.18
N ILE A 580 -0.43 -25.80 20.84
CA ILE A 580 -1.53 -24.99 20.29
C ILE A 580 -1.92 -25.50 18.89
N ILE A 581 -0.94 -25.83 18.05
CA ILE A 581 -1.15 -26.39 16.71
C ILE A 581 -1.86 -27.75 16.77
N GLY A 582 -1.39 -28.65 17.61
CA GLY A 582 -1.99 -29.95 17.89
C GLY A 582 -1.91 -31.01 16.77
N SER A 583 -1.73 -30.58 15.49
CA SER A 583 -1.67 -31.55 14.37
C SER A 583 -0.88 -31.01 13.17
N GLN A 584 -0.26 -31.95 12.41
CA GLN A 584 0.48 -31.61 11.20
C GLN A 584 -0.39 -30.88 10.16
N ILE A 585 -1.65 -31.28 10.03
CA ILE A 585 -2.56 -30.67 9.06
C ILE A 585 -2.82 -29.18 9.35
N LYS A 586 -3.02 -28.83 10.63
CA LYS A 586 -3.17 -27.41 11.04
C LYS A 586 -1.90 -26.62 10.76
N LEU A 587 -0.73 -27.21 11.04
CA LEU A 587 0.57 -26.58 10.76
C LEU A 587 0.76 -26.30 9.26
N ASP A 588 0.40 -27.27 8.41
CA ASP A 588 0.54 -27.16 6.96
C ASP A 588 -0.35 -26.04 6.37
N TYR A 589 -1.61 -25.97 6.80
CA TYR A 589 -2.51 -24.89 6.36
C TYR A 589 -2.08 -23.53 6.92
N LEU A 590 -1.64 -23.49 8.19
CA LEU A 590 -1.25 -22.24 8.83
C LEU A 590 -0.02 -21.61 8.17
N VAL A 591 1.01 -22.40 7.83
CA VAL A 591 2.21 -21.84 7.17
C VAL A 591 1.86 -21.27 5.80
N VAL A 592 0.97 -21.90 5.04
CA VAL A 592 0.51 -21.40 3.74
C VAL A 592 -0.25 -20.08 3.89
N LEU A 593 -1.16 -20.02 4.85
CA LEU A 593 -1.93 -18.81 5.17
C LEU A 593 -1.02 -17.68 5.63
N THR A 594 -0.15 -17.92 6.60
CA THR A 594 0.75 -16.91 7.18
C THR A 594 1.71 -16.32 6.15
N VAL A 595 2.34 -17.15 5.31
CA VAL A 595 3.27 -16.65 4.28
C VAL A 595 2.53 -15.85 3.23
N ALA A 596 1.34 -16.31 2.80
CA ALA A 596 0.52 -15.60 1.83
C ALA A 596 0.04 -14.24 2.36
N ASP A 597 -0.27 -14.16 3.67
CA ASP A 597 -0.70 -12.95 4.37
C ASP A 597 0.42 -11.91 4.47
N ILE A 598 1.60 -12.30 4.93
CA ILE A 598 2.76 -11.39 5.01
C ILE A 598 3.06 -10.77 3.64
N ILE A 599 3.06 -11.59 2.58
CA ILE A 599 3.33 -11.12 1.21
C ILE A 599 2.19 -10.23 0.70
N ALA A 600 0.94 -10.51 1.07
CA ALA A 600 -0.22 -9.71 0.68
C ALA A 600 -0.26 -8.38 1.41
N THR A 601 0.22 -8.31 2.63
CA THR A 601 0.31 -7.07 3.42
C THR A 601 1.29 -6.10 2.76
N ASN A 602 2.52 -6.55 2.53
CA ASN A 602 3.53 -5.83 1.75
C ASN A 602 4.61 -6.83 1.29
N PRO A 603 4.85 -6.99 -0.03
CA PRO A 603 5.88 -7.88 -0.55
C PRO A 603 7.29 -7.61 -0.03
N ASP A 604 7.60 -6.36 0.32
CA ASP A 604 8.91 -5.94 0.84
C ASP A 604 9.13 -6.39 2.30
N LEU A 605 8.06 -6.80 2.99
CA LEU A 605 8.17 -7.38 4.34
C LEU A 605 8.73 -8.80 4.33
N TRP A 606 8.72 -9.48 3.19
CA TRP A 606 9.25 -10.83 3.06
C TRP A 606 10.70 -10.79 2.62
N ASN A 607 11.60 -11.11 3.52
CA ASN A 607 13.03 -11.23 3.26
C ASN A 607 13.56 -12.62 3.68
N ASP A 608 14.82 -12.90 3.35
CA ASP A 608 15.46 -14.20 3.61
C ASP A 608 15.54 -14.54 5.10
N TRP A 609 15.62 -13.52 5.98
CA TRP A 609 15.62 -13.71 7.42
C TRP A 609 14.28 -14.23 7.92
N LYS A 610 13.16 -13.57 7.56
CA LYS A 610 11.81 -14.03 7.91
C LYS A 610 11.52 -15.41 7.33
N ALA A 611 11.93 -15.65 6.07
CA ALA A 611 11.82 -16.97 5.45
C ALA A 611 12.55 -18.05 6.24
N SER A 612 13.72 -17.74 6.77
CA SER A 612 14.52 -18.63 7.63
C SER A 612 13.83 -18.94 8.94
N LEU A 613 13.31 -17.90 9.62
CA LEU A 613 12.59 -18.07 10.89
C LEU A 613 11.34 -18.94 10.71
N MET A 614 10.53 -18.66 9.67
CA MET A 614 9.32 -19.45 9.38
C MET A 614 9.65 -20.91 9.07
N ARG A 615 10.67 -21.14 8.26
CA ARG A 615 11.15 -22.51 7.93
C ARG A 615 11.66 -23.26 9.16
N LYS A 616 12.41 -22.59 10.04
CA LYS A 616 12.91 -23.17 11.29
C LYS A 616 11.74 -23.54 12.20
N LEU A 617 10.82 -22.60 12.44
CA LEU A 617 9.64 -22.83 13.27
C LEU A 617 8.80 -24.00 12.73
N TYR A 618 8.51 -24.03 11.42
CA TYR A 618 7.78 -25.11 10.77
C TYR A 618 8.46 -26.46 10.98
N ASN A 619 9.77 -26.56 10.70
CA ASN A 619 10.49 -27.84 10.78
C ASN A 619 10.62 -28.36 12.22
N GLU A 620 10.92 -27.49 13.18
CA GLU A 620 11.05 -27.91 14.60
C GLU A 620 9.68 -28.30 15.17
N THR A 621 8.62 -27.57 14.84
CA THR A 621 7.24 -27.94 15.22
C THR A 621 6.82 -29.28 14.60
N LYS A 622 7.12 -29.51 13.33
CA LYS A 622 6.88 -30.78 12.65
C LYS A 622 7.57 -31.95 13.35
N LYS A 623 8.84 -31.74 13.76
CA LYS A 623 9.59 -32.74 14.53
C LYS A 623 8.94 -33.01 15.89
N ALA A 624 8.51 -31.95 16.59
CA ALA A 624 7.84 -32.07 17.90
C ALA A 624 6.50 -32.81 17.79
N LEU A 625 5.69 -32.50 16.78
CA LEU A 625 4.43 -33.20 16.51
C LEU A 625 4.64 -34.71 16.18
N ASN A 626 5.69 -35.02 15.40
CA ASN A 626 6.01 -36.41 15.02
C ASN A 626 6.55 -37.25 16.19
N ARG A 627 7.25 -36.63 17.16
CA ARG A 627 7.72 -37.32 18.37
C ARG A 627 6.59 -37.62 19.40
N GLY A 628 5.50 -36.86 19.28
CA GLY A 628 4.41 -36.87 20.26
C GLY A 628 4.61 -35.78 21.33
N LEU A 629 3.53 -35.10 21.67
CA LEU A 629 3.54 -33.96 22.61
C LEU A 629 3.71 -34.35 24.07
N GLU A 630 3.66 -35.63 24.38
CA GLU A 630 3.80 -36.18 25.74
C GLU A 630 5.27 -36.31 26.18
N ASN A 631 6.22 -36.31 25.21
CA ASN A 631 7.65 -36.41 25.46
C ASN A 631 8.40 -35.18 24.89
N PRO A 632 8.34 -34.00 25.54
CA PRO A 632 9.12 -32.87 25.12
C PRO A 632 10.63 -33.19 25.26
N GLU A 633 11.41 -32.75 24.31
CA GLU A 633 12.85 -32.74 24.46
C GLU A 633 13.21 -31.79 25.60
N SER A 634 13.89 -32.32 26.64
CA SER A 634 14.22 -31.44 27.76
C SER A 634 15.29 -30.45 27.33
N ARG A 635 15.13 -29.19 27.74
CA ARG A 635 16.09 -28.10 27.57
C ARG A 635 17.51 -28.53 28.02
N GLU A 636 17.57 -29.22 29.16
CA GLU A 636 18.80 -29.77 29.74
C GLU A 636 19.50 -30.79 28.82
N GLN A 637 18.72 -31.66 28.19
CA GLN A 637 19.26 -32.65 27.27
C GLN A 637 19.83 -32.01 26.01
N TRP A 638 19.16 -31.00 25.47
CA TRP A 638 19.65 -30.26 24.30
C TRP A 638 20.95 -29.55 24.61
N VAL A 639 21.00 -28.80 25.70
CA VAL A 639 22.21 -28.10 26.18
C VAL A 639 23.37 -29.10 26.39
N LYS A 640 23.11 -30.22 27.00
CA LYS A 640 24.10 -31.28 27.21
C LYS A 640 24.62 -31.82 25.88
N ASN A 641 23.75 -32.17 24.96
CA ASN A 641 24.14 -32.69 23.64
C ASN A 641 25.01 -31.67 22.88
N THR A 642 24.66 -30.37 22.90
CA THR A 642 25.40 -29.32 22.23
C THR A 642 26.78 -29.12 22.89
N LYS A 643 26.86 -29.16 24.24
CA LYS A 643 28.14 -29.11 24.98
C LYS A 643 29.01 -30.32 24.67
N ASP A 644 28.44 -31.53 24.65
CA ASP A 644 29.17 -32.79 24.36
C ASP A 644 29.69 -32.82 22.92
N GLU A 645 28.95 -32.27 21.98
CA GLU A 645 29.39 -32.14 20.58
C GLU A 645 30.50 -31.09 20.44
N ALA A 646 30.39 -29.95 21.07
CA ALA A 646 31.36 -28.89 21.01
C ALA A 646 32.69 -29.29 21.67
N ILE A 647 32.63 -29.97 22.85
CA ILE A 647 33.86 -30.35 23.59
C ILE A 647 34.73 -31.36 22.83
N LYS A 648 34.10 -32.21 21.95
CA LYS A 648 34.85 -33.14 21.09
C LYS A 648 35.80 -32.46 20.14
N ASN A 649 35.49 -31.23 19.73
CA ASN A 649 36.24 -30.47 18.76
C ASN A 649 37.27 -29.52 19.40
N ILE A 650 37.41 -29.53 20.73
CA ILE A 650 38.36 -28.70 21.49
C ILE A 650 39.60 -29.52 21.88
N ASN A 651 40.80 -28.90 21.82
CA ASN A 651 42.05 -29.52 22.21
C ASN A 651 42.00 -30.01 23.67
N GLU A 652 42.52 -31.22 23.91
CA GLU A 652 42.54 -31.89 25.24
C GLU A 652 43.13 -31.00 26.33
N SER A 653 44.22 -30.27 26.06
CA SER A 653 44.88 -29.38 27.05
C SER A 653 44.04 -28.19 27.49
N SER A 654 42.99 -27.84 26.74
CA SER A 654 42.13 -26.68 27.00
C SER A 654 40.81 -27.05 27.61
N LYS A 655 40.41 -28.34 27.60
CA LYS A 655 39.03 -28.78 27.99
C LYS A 655 38.65 -28.32 29.41
N ILE A 656 39.54 -28.47 30.42
CA ILE A 656 39.26 -28.07 31.78
C ILE A 656 38.97 -26.55 31.89
N THR A 657 39.72 -25.74 31.13
CA THR A 657 39.52 -24.28 31.13
C THR A 657 38.21 -23.89 30.43
N VAL A 658 37.89 -24.59 29.33
CA VAL A 658 36.67 -24.40 28.61
C VAL A 658 35.44 -24.76 29.45
N GLU A 659 35.45 -25.90 30.12
CA GLU A 659 34.35 -26.31 31.02
C GLU A 659 34.10 -25.29 32.14
N LYS A 660 35.15 -24.67 32.68
CA LYS A 660 35.03 -23.59 33.64
C LYS A 660 34.39 -22.32 33.06
N ILE A 661 34.74 -21.95 31.83
CA ILE A 661 34.12 -20.82 31.11
C ILE A 661 32.64 -21.13 30.84
N TRP A 662 32.34 -22.31 30.31
CA TRP A 662 30.96 -22.72 29.98
C TRP A 662 30.07 -22.91 31.21
N ALA A 663 30.62 -23.27 32.35
CA ALA A 663 29.88 -23.36 33.62
C ALA A 663 29.30 -22.02 34.07
N GLY A 664 29.90 -20.92 33.62
CA GLY A 664 29.42 -19.55 33.94
C GLY A 664 28.43 -18.99 32.88
N LEU A 665 28.27 -19.64 31.75
CA LEU A 665 27.31 -19.21 30.71
C LEU A 665 25.90 -19.81 30.94
N ASP A 666 24.89 -19.03 30.61
CA ASP A 666 23.50 -19.51 30.66
C ASP A 666 23.24 -20.58 29.57
N ASP A 667 22.17 -21.34 29.77
CA ASP A 667 21.78 -22.40 28.84
C ASP A 667 21.32 -21.87 27.48
N ASP A 668 20.81 -20.64 27.42
CA ASP A 668 20.32 -20.01 26.20
C ASP A 668 21.42 -19.86 25.13
N PHE A 669 22.69 -19.66 25.55
CA PHE A 669 23.82 -19.63 24.64
C PHE A 669 23.98 -20.97 23.88
N PHE A 670 23.83 -22.11 24.59
CA PHE A 670 23.97 -23.44 23.98
C PHE A 670 22.73 -23.90 23.22
N LEU A 671 21.57 -23.28 23.45
CA LEU A 671 20.36 -23.52 22.68
C LEU A 671 20.37 -22.80 21.35
N ARG A 672 20.96 -21.59 21.31
CA ARG A 672 20.96 -20.72 20.12
C ARG A 672 22.07 -21.04 19.13
N GLU A 673 23.25 -21.41 19.65
CA GLU A 673 24.46 -21.58 18.82
C GLU A 673 24.75 -23.04 18.55
N ASN A 674 25.32 -23.34 17.36
CA ASN A 674 25.77 -24.67 17.03
C ASN A 674 27.18 -24.97 17.61
N ALA A 675 27.50 -26.25 17.77
CA ALA A 675 28.74 -26.72 18.37
C ALA A 675 30.01 -26.10 17.72
N ASN A 676 30.03 -25.96 16.39
CA ASN A 676 31.18 -25.40 15.66
C ASN A 676 31.42 -23.91 15.93
N ASP A 677 30.33 -23.13 16.05
CA ASP A 677 30.40 -21.70 16.36
C ASP A 677 30.84 -21.51 17.83
N ILE A 678 30.30 -22.32 18.75
CA ILE A 678 30.71 -22.33 20.17
C ILE A 678 32.20 -22.59 20.30
N VAL A 679 32.74 -23.58 19.60
CA VAL A 679 34.20 -23.89 19.56
C VAL A 679 35.00 -22.68 19.07
N ARG A 680 34.57 -22.07 17.95
CA ARG A 680 35.22 -20.90 17.38
C ARG A 680 35.29 -19.70 18.33
N TYR A 681 34.19 -19.42 19.03
CA TYR A 681 34.12 -18.33 20.01
C TYR A 681 35.04 -18.62 21.20
N THR A 682 34.96 -19.83 21.73
CA THR A 682 35.74 -20.25 22.89
C THR A 682 37.25 -20.24 22.58
N GLU A 683 37.67 -20.74 21.41
CA GLU A 683 39.08 -20.68 21.00
C GLU A 683 39.57 -19.25 20.83
N ALA A 684 38.76 -18.35 20.28
CA ALA A 684 39.12 -16.95 20.13
C ALA A 684 39.34 -16.27 21.50
N ILE A 685 38.51 -16.59 22.49
CA ILE A 685 38.62 -16.08 23.86
C ILE A 685 39.88 -16.65 24.55
N LEU A 686 40.15 -17.94 24.39
CA LEU A 686 41.36 -18.57 24.95
C LEU A 686 42.67 -17.98 24.37
N LYS A 687 42.69 -17.66 23.08
CA LYS A 687 43.83 -17.04 22.40
C LYS A 687 44.07 -15.58 22.86
N ASN A 688 43.02 -14.87 23.21
CA ASN A 688 43.09 -13.44 23.55
C ASN A 688 43.26 -13.14 25.07
N ASN A 689 43.37 -14.16 25.88
CA ASN A 689 43.39 -14.02 27.37
C ASN A 689 44.57 -13.19 27.90
N LYS A 690 45.50 -12.74 27.05
CA LYS A 690 46.65 -11.89 27.41
C LYS A 690 46.50 -10.41 27.05
N GLU A 691 45.54 -10.08 26.18
CA GLU A 691 45.31 -8.73 25.67
C GLU A 691 43.90 -8.26 26.07
N ASN A 692 43.80 -7.17 26.81
CA ASN A 692 42.50 -6.59 27.23
C ASN A 692 41.74 -5.91 26.09
N LYS A 693 41.76 -6.50 24.88
CA LYS A 693 41.09 -5.99 23.66
C LYS A 693 39.80 -6.76 23.40
N PRO A 694 38.76 -6.14 22.87
CA PRO A 694 37.55 -6.86 22.47
C PRO A 694 37.88 -7.84 21.33
N ILE A 695 37.24 -9.02 21.35
CA ILE A 695 37.31 -10.02 20.29
C ILE A 695 36.14 -9.77 19.37
N ILE A 696 36.37 -9.53 18.09
CA ILE A 696 35.33 -9.29 17.11
C ILE A 696 35.46 -10.31 15.97
N LEU A 697 34.50 -11.24 15.89
CA LEU A 697 34.41 -12.22 14.81
C LEU A 697 33.19 -11.91 13.95
N ILE A 698 33.40 -11.85 12.65
CA ILE A 698 32.33 -11.55 11.67
C ILE A 698 32.30 -12.70 10.67
N LYS A 699 31.09 -13.21 10.37
CA LYS A 699 30.85 -14.31 9.45
C LYS A 699 29.40 -14.26 8.94
N ASP A 700 29.22 -14.57 7.68
CA ASP A 700 27.88 -14.79 7.14
C ASP A 700 27.30 -16.13 7.59
N LYS A 701 26.02 -16.18 7.87
CA LYS A 701 25.30 -17.33 8.40
C LYS A 701 24.03 -17.60 7.61
N GLY A 702 23.78 -18.89 7.28
CA GLY A 702 22.60 -19.36 6.58
C GLY A 702 22.70 -20.84 6.23
N LEU A 703 21.59 -21.50 5.99
CA LEU A 703 21.51 -22.87 5.48
C LEU A 703 21.45 -22.81 3.94
N GLY A 704 22.60 -23.03 3.27
CA GLY A 704 22.71 -22.96 1.81
C GLY A 704 23.21 -21.61 1.31
N ALA A 705 22.39 -20.56 1.30
CA ALA A 705 22.81 -19.18 1.04
C ALA A 705 22.93 -18.36 2.35
N PRO A 706 23.86 -17.39 2.43
CA PRO A 706 23.95 -16.50 3.58
C PRO A 706 22.67 -15.64 3.71
N ILE A 707 22.13 -15.51 4.94
CA ILE A 707 20.88 -14.81 5.22
C ILE A 707 21.13 -13.54 6.01
N ALA A 708 22.11 -13.58 6.92
CA ALA A 708 22.54 -12.45 7.75
C ALA A 708 24.01 -12.57 8.06
N THR A 709 24.65 -11.46 8.43
CA THR A 709 26.00 -11.45 8.94
C THR A 709 25.97 -11.53 10.47
N GLN A 710 26.60 -12.55 11.01
CA GLN A 710 26.74 -12.71 12.45
C GLN A 710 28.02 -11.98 12.93
N ILE A 711 27.87 -11.14 13.94
CA ILE A 711 28.95 -10.44 14.63
C ILE A 711 28.99 -10.97 16.06
N PHE A 712 30.05 -11.69 16.37
CA PHE A 712 30.35 -12.10 17.73
C PHE A 712 31.33 -11.12 18.36
N ILE A 713 31.04 -10.69 19.61
CA ILE A 713 31.86 -9.77 20.38
C ILE A 713 32.10 -10.37 21.77
N GLY A 714 33.33 -10.61 22.08
CA GLY A 714 33.80 -11.05 23.40
C GLY A 714 34.54 -9.90 24.13
N THR A 715 34.08 -9.51 25.30
CA THR A 715 34.71 -8.43 26.11
C THR A 715 34.94 -8.86 27.55
N ASN A 716 35.96 -8.29 28.23
CA ASN A 716 36.25 -8.52 29.64
C ASN A 716 35.84 -7.30 30.47
N GLY A 717 34.74 -7.39 31.25
CA GLY A 717 34.36 -6.42 32.26
C GLY A 717 33.72 -5.10 31.78
N LEU A 718 33.02 -5.08 30.65
CA LEU A 718 32.36 -3.88 30.10
C LEU A 718 30.83 -3.96 30.24
N TYR A 719 30.23 -3.16 31.13
CA TYR A 719 28.78 -3.08 31.35
C TYR A 719 28.01 -2.32 30.29
N LYS A 720 28.62 -1.75 29.22
CA LYS A 720 27.98 -0.86 28.25
C LYS A 720 28.04 -1.38 26.81
N VAL A 721 28.03 -2.70 26.64
CA VAL A 721 28.28 -3.32 25.31
C VAL A 721 27.15 -2.97 24.30
N PHE A 722 25.89 -3.18 24.65
CA PHE A 722 24.76 -2.98 23.74
C PHE A 722 24.65 -1.55 23.19
N PRO A 723 24.66 -0.47 24.00
CA PRO A 723 24.59 0.90 23.49
C PRO A 723 25.75 1.27 22.57
N ILE A 724 26.96 0.79 22.84
CA ILE A 724 28.15 1.03 22.02
C ILE A 724 27.96 0.37 20.64
N ILE A 725 27.49 -0.88 20.63
CA ILE A 725 27.26 -1.64 19.39
C ILE A 725 26.14 -1.02 18.61
N ALA A 726 24.99 -0.74 19.25
CA ALA A 726 23.84 -0.12 18.61
C ALA A 726 24.21 1.22 17.95
N SER A 727 24.95 2.09 18.68
CA SER A 727 25.45 3.36 18.12
C SER A 727 26.40 3.17 16.95
N THR A 728 27.30 2.18 17.04
CA THR A 728 28.29 1.92 15.98
C THR A 728 27.63 1.36 14.73
N LEU A 729 26.71 0.42 14.87
CA LEU A 729 25.99 -0.18 13.74
C LEU A 729 25.06 0.83 13.07
N ASP A 730 24.41 1.71 13.86
CA ASP A 730 23.60 2.81 13.32
C ASP A 730 24.44 3.80 12.50
N LYS A 731 25.64 4.20 12.98
CA LYS A 731 26.60 5.03 12.23
C LYS A 731 27.01 4.38 10.90
N LEU A 732 27.16 3.07 10.89
CA LEU A 732 27.54 2.28 9.71
C LEU A 732 26.34 1.92 8.82
N GLN A 733 25.14 2.37 9.16
CA GLN A 733 23.88 2.12 8.42
C GLN A 733 23.55 0.62 8.30
N LEU A 734 23.82 -0.14 9.35
CA LEU A 734 23.50 -1.55 9.45
C LEU A 734 22.26 -1.77 10.31
N LYS A 735 21.41 -2.72 9.91
CA LYS A 735 20.19 -3.09 10.63
C LYS A 735 20.48 -4.29 11.52
N ILE A 736 20.14 -4.19 12.80
CA ILE A 736 20.16 -5.33 13.74
C ILE A 736 18.83 -6.07 13.59
N LEU A 737 18.88 -7.39 13.44
CA LEU A 737 17.71 -8.25 13.34
C LEU A 737 17.45 -9.03 14.64
N ASP A 738 18.54 -9.46 15.28
CA ASP A 738 18.51 -10.25 16.52
C ASP A 738 19.78 -9.98 17.32
N ALA A 739 19.67 -9.98 18.65
CA ALA A 739 20.80 -9.84 19.55
C ALA A 739 20.65 -10.82 20.72
N SER A 740 21.78 -11.36 21.15
CA SER A 740 21.88 -12.26 22.29
C SER A 740 23.13 -11.91 23.08
N LEU A 741 22.97 -11.59 24.35
CA LEU A 741 24.04 -11.14 25.24
C LEU A 741 24.18 -12.11 26.41
N HIS A 742 25.34 -12.69 26.59
CA HIS A 742 25.64 -13.68 27.61
C HIS A 742 26.85 -13.26 28.41
N THR A 743 26.74 -13.26 29.74
CA THR A 743 27.81 -12.89 30.64
C THR A 743 28.16 -14.08 31.54
N THR A 744 29.45 -14.40 31.64
CA THR A 744 29.88 -15.44 32.58
C THR A 744 29.73 -14.95 34.03
N ILE A 745 28.90 -15.67 34.83
CA ILE A 745 28.71 -15.35 36.23
C ILE A 745 29.89 -15.98 37.03
N SER A 746 30.77 -15.15 37.57
CA SER A 746 31.87 -15.63 38.40
C SER A 746 31.33 -16.08 39.76
N SER A 747 31.34 -17.39 40.05
CA SER A 747 31.16 -17.88 41.41
C SER A 747 32.39 -17.48 42.23
N SER A 748 32.15 -16.74 43.31
CA SER A 748 33.05 -15.97 44.15
C SER A 748 34.11 -16.72 44.92
N LEU A 749 34.84 -17.69 44.37
CA LEU A 749 35.92 -18.41 45.06
C LEU A 749 37.33 -18.20 44.51
N ASN A 750 37.48 -17.50 43.38
CA ASN A 750 38.81 -17.12 42.91
C ASN A 750 38.79 -15.75 42.22
N LYS A 751 39.42 -14.75 42.83
CA LYS A 751 39.58 -13.35 42.35
C LYS A 751 40.26 -13.13 41.00
N GLN A 752 40.41 -14.18 40.16
CA GLN A 752 41.15 -14.12 38.89
C GLN A 752 40.33 -14.36 37.62
N ILE A 753 39.03 -14.68 37.69
CA ILE A 753 38.21 -14.81 36.49
C ILE A 753 37.42 -13.51 36.34
N LYS A 754 37.88 -12.65 35.43
CA LYS A 754 37.12 -11.45 35.01
C LYS A 754 35.83 -11.89 34.33
N GLU A 755 34.71 -11.17 34.62
CA GLU A 755 33.46 -11.33 33.89
C GLU A 755 33.75 -11.19 32.37
N THR A 756 33.39 -12.20 31.59
CA THR A 756 33.60 -12.21 30.16
C THR A 756 32.22 -12.27 29.47
N THR A 757 31.96 -11.39 28.52
CA THR A 757 30.72 -11.40 27.75
C THR A 757 30.90 -12.15 26.41
N PHE A 758 29.81 -12.79 25.96
CA PHE A 758 29.67 -13.48 24.67
C PHE A 758 28.46 -12.88 23.98
N ASP A 759 28.64 -11.79 23.25
CA ASP A 759 27.56 -11.08 22.63
C ASP A 759 27.49 -11.39 21.15
N ILE A 760 26.30 -11.74 20.66
CA ILE A 760 26.06 -12.18 19.29
C ILE A 760 24.98 -11.30 18.68
N PHE A 761 25.27 -10.72 17.51
CA PHE A 761 24.36 -9.89 16.75
C PHE A 761 24.18 -10.45 15.34
N TYR A 762 22.93 -10.51 14.87
CA TYR A 762 22.60 -10.79 13.49
C TYR A 762 22.24 -9.49 12.79
N VAL A 763 22.99 -9.17 11.74
CA VAL A 763 22.96 -7.84 11.09
C VAL A 763 22.87 -7.99 9.57
N VAL A 764 22.21 -7.04 8.92
CA VAL A 764 22.16 -6.90 7.46
C VAL A 764 22.48 -5.47 7.05
N ASN A 765 22.78 -5.25 5.77
CA ASN A 765 22.91 -3.92 5.20
C ASN A 765 21.53 -3.26 4.97
N GLN A 766 21.50 -2.09 4.35
CA GLN A 766 20.26 -1.37 4.04
C GLN A 766 19.35 -2.12 3.04
N ASP A 767 19.93 -2.95 2.19
CA ASP A 767 19.21 -3.77 1.19
C ASP A 767 18.80 -5.13 1.76
N ASP A 768 18.82 -5.31 3.09
CA ASP A 768 18.52 -6.55 3.82
C ASP A 768 19.41 -7.74 3.39
N LYS A 769 20.66 -7.47 2.97
CA LYS A 769 21.62 -8.50 2.53
C LYS A 769 22.78 -8.66 3.50
N PRO A 770 23.32 -9.89 3.64
CA PRO A 770 24.56 -10.15 4.40
C PRO A 770 25.75 -9.49 3.72
N PHE A 771 26.80 -9.24 4.50
CA PHE A 771 28.02 -8.54 4.04
C PHE A 771 29.33 -9.12 4.58
N GLY A 772 29.30 -10.26 5.26
CA GLY A 772 30.47 -10.85 5.92
C GLY A 772 31.60 -11.26 4.99
N GLU A 773 31.33 -11.47 3.69
CA GLU A 773 32.32 -11.71 2.66
C GLU A 773 33.01 -10.43 2.14
N ASN A 774 32.41 -9.24 2.43
CA ASN A 774 32.97 -7.96 2.01
C ASN A 774 34.08 -7.50 2.97
N ILE A 775 35.31 -7.77 2.61
CA ILE A 775 36.51 -7.49 3.42
C ILE A 775 36.62 -6.01 3.82
N LYS A 776 36.19 -5.07 2.97
CA LYS A 776 36.21 -3.62 3.26
C LYS A 776 35.23 -3.27 4.38
N ILE A 777 33.99 -3.72 4.26
CA ILE A 777 32.95 -3.47 5.27
C ILE A 777 33.35 -4.15 6.59
N VAL A 778 33.77 -5.40 6.56
CA VAL A 778 34.21 -6.16 7.72
C VAL A 778 35.38 -5.46 8.44
N SER A 779 36.38 -4.97 7.69
CA SER A 779 37.48 -4.21 8.26
C SER A 779 37.05 -2.88 8.88
N GLN A 780 36.12 -2.16 8.21
CA GLN A 780 35.58 -0.91 8.73
C GLN A 780 34.82 -1.16 10.03
N ILE A 781 33.96 -2.17 10.10
CA ILE A 781 33.19 -2.51 11.30
C ILE A 781 34.16 -2.84 12.46
N LYS A 782 35.17 -3.70 12.23
CA LYS A 782 36.14 -4.06 13.24
C LYS A 782 36.91 -2.85 13.78
N ASN A 783 37.35 -1.95 12.90
CA ASN A 783 38.08 -0.75 13.30
C ASN A 783 37.19 0.20 14.10
N THR A 784 35.93 0.46 13.61
CA THR A 784 35.02 1.36 14.29
C THR A 784 34.59 0.82 15.66
N LEU A 785 34.31 -0.48 15.79
CA LEU A 785 34.00 -1.12 17.06
C LEU A 785 35.21 -1.06 18.03
N ASN A 786 36.43 -1.36 17.57
CA ASN A 786 37.62 -1.28 18.39
C ASN A 786 37.87 0.15 18.92
N GLU A 787 37.59 1.16 18.09
CA GLU A 787 37.70 2.57 18.48
C GLU A 787 36.58 2.95 19.48
N ALA A 788 35.37 2.47 19.24
CA ALA A 788 34.22 2.69 20.12
C ALA A 788 34.42 2.09 21.51
N PHE A 789 34.99 0.89 21.60
CA PHE A 789 35.31 0.27 22.90
C PHE A 789 36.48 0.93 23.63
N ARG A 790 37.36 1.63 22.89
CA ARG A 790 38.43 2.44 23.56
C ARG A 790 37.91 3.74 24.14
N ASN A 791 36.89 4.34 23.49
CA ASN A 791 36.33 5.64 23.88
C ASN A 791 34.79 5.54 24.02
N PRO A 792 34.26 4.81 25.01
CA PRO A 792 32.86 4.53 25.16
C PRO A 792 31.97 5.79 25.26
N GLU A 793 32.40 6.78 26.02
CA GLU A 793 31.62 7.99 26.29
C GLU A 793 31.52 8.93 25.08
N GLN A 794 32.48 8.90 24.16
CA GLN A 794 32.41 9.67 22.90
C GLN A 794 31.58 8.97 21.83
N THR A 795 31.37 7.68 21.97
CA THR A 795 30.64 6.85 20.97
C THR A 795 29.15 6.88 21.20
N ILE A 796 28.69 7.02 22.44
CA ILE A 796 27.27 7.08 22.81
C ILE A 796 26.72 8.50 22.54
N LEU A 797 27.00 9.07 21.36
CA LEU A 797 26.46 10.33 20.91
C LEU A 797 25.32 10.07 19.91
N TYR A 798 24.28 10.89 20.00
CA TYR A 798 23.04 10.82 19.23
C TYR A 798 23.23 10.56 17.73
N SER A 799 22.29 9.79 17.15
CA SER A 799 22.14 9.69 15.70
C SER A 799 21.82 11.09 15.13
N SER A 800 22.61 11.56 14.17
CA SER A 800 22.41 12.85 13.51
C SER A 800 21.46 12.75 12.30
N ARG A 801 20.84 11.59 12.09
CA ARG A 801 19.95 11.34 10.94
C ARG A 801 18.59 11.95 11.18
N ARG A 802 18.03 12.56 10.13
CA ARG A 802 16.66 13.08 10.13
C ARG A 802 15.68 11.94 9.88
N ILE A 803 14.52 11.98 10.56
CA ILE A 803 13.40 11.09 10.28
C ILE A 803 12.91 11.34 8.85
N PRO A 804 12.68 10.32 8.03
CA PRO A 804 12.06 10.44 6.71
C PRO A 804 10.72 11.20 6.81
N GLN A 805 10.43 11.99 5.78
CA GLN A 805 9.28 12.90 5.82
C GLN A 805 7.95 12.13 5.88
N ASP A 806 7.92 10.94 5.30
CA ASP A 806 6.75 10.06 5.30
C ASP A 806 6.44 9.52 6.70
N LEU A 807 7.47 9.24 7.52
CA LEU A 807 7.32 8.78 8.90
C LEU A 807 6.84 9.87 9.87
N LYS A 808 7.05 11.16 9.55
CA LYS A 808 6.60 12.29 10.38
C LYS A 808 5.07 12.46 10.41
N GLN A 809 4.37 11.84 9.49
CA GLN A 809 2.91 12.01 9.33
C GLN A 809 2.09 11.05 10.20
N PHE A 810 2.74 10.02 10.76
CA PHE A 810 2.09 9.02 11.60
C PHE A 810 2.34 9.32 13.08
N SER A 811 1.30 9.71 13.79
CA SER A 811 1.31 9.91 15.25
C SER A 811 0.93 8.61 15.97
N THR A 812 1.69 7.55 15.74
CA THR A 812 1.55 6.35 16.59
C THR A 812 2.21 6.68 17.92
N THR A 813 1.44 6.71 19.02
CA THR A 813 1.98 6.85 20.35
C THR A 813 2.78 5.61 20.71
N THR A 814 3.91 5.80 21.36
CA THR A 814 4.71 4.68 21.88
C THR A 814 3.90 3.89 22.89
N ASN A 815 3.85 2.57 22.72
CA ASN A 815 3.22 1.65 23.66
C ASN A 815 4.26 0.67 24.19
N VAL A 816 4.31 0.53 25.52
CA VAL A 816 5.26 -0.34 26.22
C VAL A 816 4.50 -1.31 27.10
N VAL A 817 4.71 -2.61 26.86
CA VAL A 817 4.12 -3.68 27.66
C VAL A 817 5.23 -4.40 28.40
N ILE A 818 5.14 -4.46 29.73
CA ILE A 818 6.10 -5.17 30.58
C ILE A 818 5.42 -6.37 31.21
N SER A 819 6.02 -7.54 31.02
CA SER A 819 5.57 -8.79 31.61
C SER A 819 6.75 -9.57 32.23
N THR A 820 6.52 -10.21 33.37
CA THR A 820 7.57 -11.00 34.02
C THR A 820 7.36 -12.48 33.67
N ASP A 821 8.37 -13.07 33.03
CA ASP A 821 8.40 -14.50 32.72
C ASP A 821 9.12 -15.24 33.87
N LEU A 822 8.36 -15.69 34.86
CA LEU A 822 8.88 -16.42 36.00
C LEU A 822 9.69 -17.68 35.64
N PRO A 823 9.27 -18.50 34.65
CA PRO A 823 10.07 -19.64 34.19
C PRO A 823 11.44 -19.25 33.61
N LYS A 824 11.54 -18.10 32.93
CA LYS A 824 12.78 -17.64 32.30
C LYS A 824 13.64 -16.77 33.20
N LEU A 825 13.15 -16.46 34.40
CA LEU A 825 13.83 -15.56 35.36
C LEU A 825 14.22 -14.21 34.73
N SER A 826 13.43 -13.72 33.78
CA SER A 826 13.64 -12.43 33.09
C SER A 826 12.35 -11.63 32.97
N THR A 827 12.48 -10.34 32.71
CA THR A 827 11.34 -9.46 32.39
C THR A 827 11.32 -9.22 30.90
N THR A 828 10.18 -9.47 30.27
CA THR A 828 9.93 -9.19 28.85
C THR A 828 9.37 -7.78 28.71
N LEU A 829 10.03 -6.98 27.90
CA LEU A 829 9.68 -5.61 27.55
C LEU A 829 9.34 -5.56 26.05
N GLU A 830 8.08 -5.35 25.73
CA GLU A 830 7.62 -5.14 24.35
C GLU A 830 7.48 -3.65 24.09
N VAL A 831 8.17 -3.13 23.10
CA VAL A 831 8.15 -1.71 22.72
C VAL A 831 7.58 -1.59 21.30
N ILE A 832 6.44 -0.91 21.20
CA ILE A 832 5.78 -0.61 19.93
C ILE A 832 5.87 0.90 19.73
N THR A 833 6.59 1.33 18.69
CA THR A 833 6.88 2.76 18.47
C THR A 833 7.09 3.02 16.97
N PRO A 834 6.95 4.27 16.47
CA PRO A 834 7.37 4.60 15.12
C PRO A 834 8.86 4.32 14.88
N ASP A 835 9.19 3.77 13.68
CA ASP A 835 10.60 3.54 13.31
C ASP A 835 11.36 4.87 13.18
N ARG A 836 12.59 4.88 13.68
CA ARG A 836 13.45 6.06 13.63
C ARG A 836 14.92 5.73 13.82
N PRO A 837 15.81 6.52 13.23
CA PRO A 837 17.24 6.40 13.47
C PRO A 837 17.61 6.57 14.95
N GLY A 838 18.47 5.71 15.48
CA GLY A 838 18.94 5.77 16.86
C GLY A 838 17.97 5.25 17.91
N LEU A 839 16.88 4.57 17.54
CA LEU A 839 15.91 3.99 18.48
C LEU A 839 16.56 3.05 19.49
N LEU A 840 17.35 2.08 19.02
CA LEU A 840 18.02 1.11 19.86
C LEU A 840 19.06 1.75 20.78
N LEU A 841 19.72 2.83 20.34
CA LEU A 841 20.63 3.60 21.15
C LEU A 841 19.88 4.28 22.32
N CYS A 842 18.73 4.87 22.03
CA CYS A 842 17.87 5.51 23.02
C CYS A 842 17.41 4.50 24.09
N LEU A 843 16.89 3.36 23.66
CA LEU A 843 16.48 2.29 24.57
C LEU A 843 17.66 1.78 25.41
N GLY A 844 18.84 1.61 24.80
CA GLY A 844 20.05 1.22 25.51
C GLY A 844 20.49 2.23 26.60
N GLN A 845 20.27 3.53 26.36
CA GLN A 845 20.52 4.58 27.35
C GLN A 845 19.55 4.48 28.53
N ILE A 846 18.26 4.30 28.26
CA ILE A 846 17.24 4.12 29.31
C ILE A 846 17.53 2.85 30.12
N PHE A 847 17.93 1.75 29.49
CA PHE A 847 18.33 0.54 30.23
C PHE A 847 19.50 0.78 31.17
N MET A 848 20.48 1.60 30.78
CA MET A 848 21.58 1.97 31.65
C MET A 848 21.13 2.82 32.85
N GLU A 849 20.23 3.79 32.64
CA GLU A 849 19.68 4.64 33.72
C GLU A 849 18.95 3.82 34.77
N PHE A 850 18.15 2.85 34.32
CA PHE A 850 17.44 1.93 35.19
C PHE A 850 18.33 0.77 35.72
N LYS A 851 19.61 0.75 35.38
CA LYS A 851 20.58 -0.31 35.74
C LYS A 851 20.13 -1.70 35.31
N LEU A 852 19.48 -1.77 34.12
CA LEU A 852 19.03 -3.02 33.55
C LEU A 852 20.13 -3.66 32.69
N GLN A 853 20.17 -4.98 32.72
CA GLN A 853 21.00 -5.77 31.83
C GLN A 853 20.11 -6.42 30.77
N LEU A 854 20.49 -6.23 29.50
CA LEU A 854 19.84 -6.85 28.36
C LEU A 854 20.37 -8.28 28.19
N ILE A 855 19.48 -9.26 28.15
CA ILE A 855 19.80 -10.66 27.87
C ILE A 855 19.62 -10.93 26.36
N SER A 856 18.51 -10.53 25.79
CA SER A 856 18.28 -10.69 24.36
C SER A 856 17.33 -9.62 23.81
N ALA A 857 17.45 -9.37 22.51
CA ALA A 857 16.57 -8.45 21.79
C ALA A 857 16.15 -9.07 20.45
N LYS A 858 14.85 -9.02 20.16
CA LYS A 858 14.26 -9.30 18.86
C LYS A 858 13.81 -7.99 18.23
N ILE A 859 14.38 -7.64 17.12
CA ILE A 859 14.13 -6.38 16.43
C ILE A 859 13.26 -6.65 15.21
N SER A 860 12.08 -6.05 15.16
CA SER A 860 11.11 -6.25 14.08
C SER A 860 10.56 -4.93 13.58
N THR A 861 11.01 -4.49 12.41
CA THR A 861 10.46 -3.31 11.75
C THR A 861 9.35 -3.71 10.78
N LEU A 862 8.20 -3.06 10.90
CA LEU A 862 6.99 -3.30 10.13
C LEU A 862 6.53 -1.98 9.48
N GLY A 863 7.11 -1.64 8.34
CA GLY A 863 6.89 -0.35 7.67
C GLY A 863 7.39 0.82 8.50
N GLU A 864 6.50 1.70 8.95
CA GLU A 864 6.80 2.85 9.82
C GLU A 864 6.83 2.53 11.32
N ARG A 865 6.49 1.30 11.69
CA ARG A 865 6.34 0.85 13.07
C ARG A 865 7.40 -0.19 13.40
N VAL A 866 7.94 -0.08 14.58
CA VAL A 866 8.85 -1.05 15.20
C VAL A 866 8.11 -1.79 16.30
N GLU A 867 8.25 -3.11 16.34
CA GLU A 867 7.75 -3.99 17.39
C GLU A 867 8.92 -4.80 17.96
N ASP A 868 9.63 -4.21 18.91
CA ASP A 868 10.82 -4.81 19.48
C ASP A 868 10.50 -5.50 20.80
N VAL A 869 11.10 -6.66 21.01
CA VAL A 869 10.99 -7.42 22.24
C VAL A 869 12.36 -7.54 22.90
N PHE A 870 12.47 -7.05 24.13
CA PHE A 870 13.69 -7.10 24.93
C PHE A 870 13.46 -7.99 26.15
N HIS A 871 14.42 -8.85 26.45
CA HIS A 871 14.48 -9.58 27.71
C HIS A 871 15.54 -8.96 28.60
N VAL A 872 15.10 -8.42 29.74
CA VAL A 872 15.96 -7.65 30.66
C VAL A 872 15.89 -8.22 32.09
N VAL A 873 16.95 -7.98 32.83
CA VAL A 873 17.06 -8.27 34.27
C VAL A 873 17.62 -7.06 35.01
N ASP A 874 17.49 -7.04 36.36
CA ASP A 874 18.12 -6.03 37.18
C ASP A 874 19.66 -6.25 37.30
N ALA A 875 20.31 -5.37 38.03
CA ALA A 875 21.75 -5.45 38.29
C ALA A 875 22.19 -6.75 39.02
N ASN A 876 21.26 -7.46 39.65
CA ASN A 876 21.50 -8.71 40.37
C ASN A 876 21.07 -9.95 39.57
N TYR A 877 20.83 -9.80 38.23
CA TYR A 877 20.36 -10.86 37.34
C TYR A 877 19.00 -11.44 37.76
N LYS A 878 18.10 -10.61 38.34
CA LYS A 878 16.73 -11.00 38.68
C LYS A 878 15.70 -10.27 37.83
N PRO A 879 14.54 -10.92 37.60
CA PRO A 879 13.46 -10.23 36.93
C PRO A 879 12.95 -9.05 37.75
N LEU A 880 12.44 -8.03 37.09
CA LEU A 880 11.82 -6.86 37.72
C LEU A 880 10.53 -7.30 38.39
N SER A 881 10.49 -7.26 39.73
CA SER A 881 9.33 -7.66 40.53
C SER A 881 8.51 -6.48 41.06
N ASP A 882 9.07 -5.27 41.03
CA ASP A 882 8.42 -4.06 41.53
C ASP A 882 7.60 -3.39 40.42
N HIS A 883 6.29 -3.42 40.60
CA HIS A 883 5.33 -2.78 39.69
C HIS A 883 5.56 -1.28 39.52
N PHE A 884 6.06 -0.60 40.53
CA PHE A 884 6.36 0.83 40.45
C PHE A 884 7.55 1.10 39.54
N VAL A 885 8.61 0.33 39.66
CA VAL A 885 9.79 0.39 38.77
C VAL A 885 9.39 0.07 37.32
N CYS A 886 8.57 -0.96 37.12
CA CYS A 886 8.05 -1.29 35.77
C CYS A 886 7.22 -0.16 35.17
N SER A 887 6.36 0.49 35.96
CA SER A 887 5.57 1.64 35.49
C SER A 887 6.43 2.84 35.14
N GLN A 888 7.45 3.13 35.97
CA GLN A 888 8.41 4.23 35.72
C GLN A 888 9.24 3.96 34.45
N LEU A 889 9.68 2.73 34.26
CA LEU A 889 10.41 2.32 33.05
C LEU A 889 9.55 2.47 31.80
N ALA A 890 8.32 1.98 31.84
CA ALA A 890 7.39 2.11 30.71
C ALA A 890 7.13 3.59 30.40
N GLN A 891 6.88 4.41 31.40
CA GLN A 891 6.65 5.84 31.24
C GLN A 891 7.89 6.55 30.70
N ALA A 892 9.07 6.27 31.20
CA ALA A 892 10.33 6.88 30.74
C ALA A 892 10.60 6.55 29.25
N ILE A 893 10.33 5.31 28.84
CA ILE A 893 10.44 4.92 27.43
C ILE A 893 9.43 5.69 26.57
N CYS A 894 8.16 5.75 26.96
CA CYS A 894 7.13 6.49 26.24
C CYS A 894 7.47 7.98 26.14
N ASP A 895 7.80 8.61 27.26
CA ASP A 895 8.09 10.05 27.31
C ASP A 895 9.30 10.43 26.45
N GLU A 896 10.40 9.70 26.56
CA GLU A 896 11.62 9.99 25.78
C GLU A 896 11.41 9.74 24.30
N LEU A 897 10.72 8.64 23.97
CA LEU A 897 10.46 8.31 22.58
C LEU A 897 9.46 9.29 21.94
N ASP A 898 8.37 9.66 22.59
CA ASP A 898 7.36 10.58 22.06
C ASP A 898 7.85 12.04 22.05
N ALA A 899 8.60 12.49 23.07
CA ALA A 899 9.19 13.82 23.13
C ALA A 899 10.19 14.09 21.99
N ARG A 900 10.94 13.08 21.56
CA ARG A 900 11.84 13.19 20.40
C ARG A 900 11.09 13.38 19.08
N VAL A 901 9.95 12.68 18.91
CA VAL A 901 9.09 12.87 17.74
C VAL A 901 8.57 14.31 17.66
N MET A 902 8.10 14.86 18.79
CA MET A 902 7.57 16.23 18.83
C MET A 902 8.65 17.27 18.53
N LYS A 903 9.84 17.15 19.12
CA LYS A 903 10.97 18.08 18.87
C LYS A 903 11.43 18.06 17.41
N GLU A 904 11.43 16.90 16.74
CA GLU A 904 11.83 16.82 15.34
C GLU A 904 10.74 17.31 14.38
N ILE A 905 9.45 17.16 14.74
CA ILE A 905 8.34 17.74 13.99
C ILE A 905 8.40 19.27 14.03
N GLU A 906 8.73 19.83 15.18
CA GLU A 906 8.86 21.27 15.41
C GLU A 906 10.16 21.89 14.82
N GLY A 907 11.09 21.05 14.33
CA GLY A 907 12.36 21.49 13.74
C GLY A 907 13.35 22.05 14.78
N ALA A 908 13.13 21.78 16.07
CA ALA A 908 14.00 22.22 17.14
C ALA A 908 15.31 21.41 17.17
N PRO A 909 16.49 22.03 17.43
CA PRO A 909 17.72 21.30 17.56
C PRO A 909 17.68 20.40 18.80
N LEU A 910 18.04 19.12 18.64
CA LEU A 910 18.19 18.17 19.71
C LEU A 910 19.29 18.69 20.69
N GLN A 911 18.89 19.24 21.81
CA GLN A 911 19.84 19.67 22.84
C GLN A 911 20.49 18.43 23.48
N LYS A 912 21.81 18.52 23.72
CA LYS A 912 22.52 17.56 24.55
C LYS A 912 21.82 17.53 25.93
N MET A 913 21.18 16.43 26.28
CA MET A 913 20.77 16.21 27.65
C MET A 913 22.03 16.05 28.49
N SER A 914 22.30 17.01 29.38
CA SER A 914 23.26 16.85 30.46
C SER A 914 22.60 15.98 31.52
N LEU A 915 22.76 14.68 31.39
CA LEU A 915 22.27 13.69 32.39
C LEU A 915 23.31 13.44 33.49
N TRP A 916 23.97 14.52 33.94
CA TRP A 916 24.87 14.46 35.11
C TRP A 916 24.72 15.75 35.88
N ASN A 917 23.91 15.73 36.92
CA ASN A 917 24.07 16.45 38.20
C ASN A 917 23.80 15.48 39.31
#